data_ab759017d8a87a91f1ce22f71740d463
#
_entry.id   ab759017d8a87a91f1ce22f71740d463
#
_cell.length_a   1.000
_cell.length_b   1.000
_cell.length_c   1.000
_cell.angle_alpha   90.00
_cell.angle_beta   90.00
_cell.angle_gamma   90.00
#
_symmetry.space_group_name_H-M   'P 1'
#
loop_
_entity.id
_entity.type
_entity.pdbx_description
1 polymer ?
#
loop_
_entity_poly.entity_id
_entity_poly.type
_entity_poly.pdbx_seq_one_letter_code
_entity_poly.pdbx_strand_id
1 'polypeptide(L)'
;VTIGAETENHREAPVGQEEQAVYYEELVTPHWTGPAGRRRPIMLVHGPQGFGKSHFILHKARELESIGVPYAHIDLASVRFHSSVPEVFAALSSHRENGLARARKYYGRLEFPRLWIALITIRLDLDAEAEEAPGDEGDIRNRHDRSHSQIAALVDEVWPGSRLGGLGGIGRWGRMLGHIGGVLPPPALAGDHALSVDIAKWIAEVSSVGAGALERAFEWMRGQGQGAHAREQVTDSLYHLWLQARDPDSVDTISRVSNREKVGRFLSGALFTDLQHAPRKVRLQPAPVLLLDNADQGVGPVLLRALAEAPAPYARGTFFGGAGFPEPLTVVAATAETVDGVPFEQFYEDVRQYMRFSPLAPLDRRGIGELFVRARARSRKGSGHVSNEVVDLMGDFTGGHPGTTAQLVDAWVAVRGSSLHGALAHRPVDPKTGLESPVTVEEQMLATALGADPNRLDQRLREALTTCAAARDPDAGLWLNRSGLTEQVDEDRLLAYPLWDRDGAEGTTVLRRLLLSRLARRRTGDPGDWYTVHRRLADHYQSGEAASRDSAEPEIYHRLCADQLTRVAWHLEGWLGAPDIDSEEWIRLLYGVTGAPLRERPALPLLDTWTRMWQEHVTEKTSQETETILKLLVALRILNDPDLSRSGALHSVCHMALSDLAGRTPQGAARIFEAATWHLRQAAKFGGRA
;
A
#
# COMPACT_ATOMS: atom_id res chain seq x y z
N VAL A 1 -6.49 9.48 15.10
CA VAL A 1 -6.47 8.02 15.19
C VAL A 1 -5.63 7.67 16.39
N THR A 2 -6.27 7.22 17.44
CA THR A 2 -5.66 6.78 18.69
C THR A 2 -4.82 5.55 18.36
N ILE A 3 -3.50 5.64 18.51
CA ILE A 3 -2.57 4.50 18.52
C ILE A 3 -2.87 3.71 19.80
N GLY A 4 -3.93 2.92 19.76
CA GLY A 4 -4.43 2.20 20.91
C GLY A 4 -5.04 0.87 20.52
N ALA A 5 -4.24 0.00 19.98
CA ALA A 5 -4.30 -1.47 20.02
C ALA A 5 -3.22 -2.01 19.07
N GLU A 6 -1.96 -1.77 19.38
CA GLU A 6 -0.90 -2.58 18.79
C GLU A 6 -1.13 -4.02 19.25
N THR A 7 -1.76 -4.80 18.40
CA THR A 7 -1.91 -6.22 18.59
C THR A 7 -0.51 -6.84 18.69
N GLU A 8 -0.33 -7.87 19.52
CA GLU A 8 0.94 -8.62 19.65
C GLU A 8 1.50 -9.10 18.30
N ASN A 9 0.66 -9.18 17.26
CA ASN A 9 1.05 -9.52 15.88
C ASN A 9 2.17 -8.65 15.29
N HIS A 10 2.30 -7.40 15.71
CA HIS A 10 3.36 -6.51 15.21
C HIS A 10 4.76 -6.78 15.79
N ARG A 11 4.89 -7.70 16.76
CA ARG A 11 6.21 -8.04 17.35
C ARG A 11 6.98 -9.08 16.55
N GLU A 12 6.29 -9.83 15.69
CA GLU A 12 6.90 -10.89 14.90
C GLU A 12 7.42 -10.34 13.57
N ALA A 13 8.51 -10.93 13.07
CA ALA A 13 9.05 -10.57 11.76
C ALA A 13 7.98 -10.82 10.66
N PRO A 14 7.88 -9.96 9.64
CA PRO A 14 6.97 -10.18 8.53
C PRO A 14 7.26 -11.50 7.83
N VAL A 15 6.20 -12.25 7.47
CA VAL A 15 6.32 -13.49 6.69
C VAL A 15 6.29 -13.16 5.22
N GLY A 16 7.12 -13.83 4.41
CA GLY A 16 7.16 -13.64 2.96
C GLY A 16 7.86 -12.35 2.52
N GLN A 17 8.64 -11.73 3.42
CA GLN A 17 9.38 -10.50 3.14
C GLN A 17 10.90 -10.67 3.37
N GLU A 18 11.38 -11.91 3.23
CA GLU A 18 12.78 -12.27 3.49
C GLU A 18 13.73 -11.55 2.53
N GLU A 19 13.39 -11.45 1.27
CA GLU A 19 14.20 -10.75 0.25
C GLU A 19 14.32 -9.26 0.60
N GLN A 20 13.21 -8.62 0.98
CA GLN A 20 13.20 -7.22 1.41
C GLN A 20 14.01 -7.02 2.68
N ALA A 21 13.93 -7.97 3.62
CA ALA A 21 14.70 -7.92 4.86
C ALA A 21 16.20 -8.02 4.60
N VAL A 22 16.65 -8.95 3.75
CA VAL A 22 18.06 -9.11 3.35
C VAL A 22 18.58 -7.83 2.69
N TYR A 23 17.83 -7.30 1.73
CA TYR A 23 18.22 -6.07 1.07
C TYR A 23 18.29 -4.86 2.02
N TYR A 24 17.33 -4.76 2.94
CA TYR A 24 17.36 -3.74 3.99
C TYR A 24 18.62 -3.85 4.87
N GLU A 25 18.97 -5.06 5.29
CA GLU A 25 20.19 -5.30 6.09
C GLU A 25 21.45 -4.88 5.34
N GLU A 26 21.54 -5.16 4.03
CA GLU A 26 22.63 -4.66 3.19
C GLU A 26 22.72 -3.13 3.19
N LEU A 27 21.57 -2.43 3.10
CA LEU A 27 21.52 -0.97 3.06
C LEU A 27 21.94 -0.33 4.39
N VAL A 28 21.59 -0.93 5.52
CA VAL A 28 21.85 -0.37 6.85
C VAL A 28 23.31 -0.64 7.30
N THR A 29 24.00 -1.59 6.66
CA THR A 29 25.39 -1.90 7.04
C THR A 29 26.30 -0.67 6.98
N PRO A 30 27.27 -0.51 7.92
CA PRO A 30 28.18 0.63 7.95
C PRO A 30 29.04 0.76 6.69
N HIS A 31 29.35 -0.36 6.07
CA HIS A 31 30.18 -0.48 4.88
C HIS A 31 29.36 -0.88 3.66
N TRP A 32 28.27 -0.17 3.41
CA TRP A 32 27.59 -0.41 2.14
C TRP A 32 28.57 -0.15 0.99
N THR A 33 29.07 -1.24 0.41
CA THR A 33 30.00 -1.25 -0.72
C THR A 33 29.23 -1.37 -2.03
N GLY A 34 28.24 -0.52 -2.24
CA GLY A 34 27.63 -0.42 -3.56
C GLY A 34 28.71 -0.18 -4.63
N PRO A 35 28.41 -0.40 -5.91
CA PRO A 35 29.36 -0.16 -7.00
C PRO A 35 30.04 1.19 -6.81
N ALA A 36 31.36 1.23 -6.91
CA ALA A 36 32.18 2.41 -6.62
C ALA A 36 31.59 3.68 -7.27
N GLY A 37 31.32 4.68 -6.46
CA GLY A 37 30.72 5.96 -6.90
C GLY A 37 29.18 5.96 -6.99
N ARG A 38 28.48 4.89 -6.66
CA ARG A 38 27.01 4.90 -6.58
C ARG A 38 26.54 5.28 -5.17
N ARG A 39 25.47 6.05 -5.15
CA ARG A 39 24.75 6.44 -3.94
C ARG A 39 24.03 5.25 -3.32
N ARG A 40 23.77 5.35 -2.02
CA ARG A 40 22.83 4.47 -1.33
C ARG A 40 21.42 4.74 -1.87
N PRO A 41 20.77 3.77 -2.54
CA PRO A 41 19.44 4.01 -3.09
C PRO A 41 18.39 4.12 -1.98
N ILE A 42 17.33 4.88 -2.25
CA ILE A 42 16.11 4.86 -1.45
C ILE A 42 15.41 3.52 -1.72
N MET A 43 15.16 2.74 -0.68
CA MET A 43 14.39 1.50 -0.78
C MET A 43 12.90 1.83 -0.80
N LEU A 44 12.21 1.51 -1.90
CA LEU A 44 10.76 1.65 -2.02
C LEU A 44 10.10 0.27 -1.91
N VAL A 45 9.48 0.02 -0.75
CA VAL A 45 8.67 -1.18 -0.52
C VAL A 45 7.27 -0.89 -1.04
N HIS A 46 6.87 -1.59 -2.10
CA HIS A 46 5.60 -1.33 -2.76
C HIS A 46 4.77 -2.60 -2.94
N GLY A 47 3.48 -2.43 -3.16
CA GLY A 47 2.54 -3.52 -3.36
C GLY A 47 1.11 -3.09 -3.06
N PRO A 48 0.14 -3.92 -3.38
CA PRO A 48 -1.27 -3.67 -3.11
C PRO A 48 -1.56 -3.36 -1.65
N GLN A 49 -2.75 -2.83 -1.38
CA GLN A 49 -3.23 -2.60 -0.03
C GLN A 49 -3.28 -3.93 0.76
N GLY A 50 -2.87 -3.89 2.04
CA GLY A 50 -2.88 -5.09 2.90
C GLY A 50 -1.70 -6.05 2.72
N PHE A 51 -0.72 -5.76 1.84
CA PHE A 51 0.48 -6.59 1.63
C PHE A 51 1.51 -6.49 2.75
N GLY A 52 1.23 -5.74 3.81
CA GLY A 52 2.10 -5.68 4.98
C GLY A 52 3.20 -4.62 4.90
N LYS A 53 3.09 -3.63 4.00
CA LYS A 53 4.06 -2.52 3.87
C LYS A 53 4.31 -1.81 5.20
N SER A 54 3.24 -1.33 5.84
CA SER A 54 3.32 -0.67 7.15
C SER A 54 3.84 -1.61 8.24
N HIS A 55 3.49 -2.91 8.17
CA HIS A 55 4.01 -3.91 9.10
C HIS A 55 5.53 -4.07 8.96
N PHE A 56 6.05 -4.10 7.72
CA PHE A 56 7.49 -4.10 7.46
C PHE A 56 8.17 -2.87 8.08
N ILE A 57 7.65 -1.68 7.81
CA ILE A 57 8.18 -0.41 8.35
C ILE A 57 8.20 -0.42 9.88
N LEU A 58 7.09 -0.80 10.52
CA LEU A 58 6.96 -0.86 11.98
C LEU A 58 7.86 -1.94 12.61
N HIS A 59 8.01 -3.09 11.94
CA HIS A 59 8.93 -4.12 12.39
C HIS A 59 10.37 -3.63 12.37
N LYS A 60 10.80 -2.99 11.26
CA LYS A 60 12.14 -2.40 11.16
C LYS A 60 12.38 -1.25 12.14
N ALA A 61 11.36 -0.44 12.44
CA ALA A 61 11.46 0.58 13.49
C ALA A 61 11.78 -0.03 14.87
N ARG A 62 11.13 -1.14 15.23
CA ARG A 62 11.39 -1.84 16.50
C ARG A 62 12.75 -2.51 16.54
N GLU A 63 13.17 -3.09 15.43
CA GLU A 63 14.50 -3.67 15.29
C GLU A 63 15.58 -2.59 15.53
N LEU A 64 15.45 -1.44 14.85
CA LEU A 64 16.35 -0.29 15.04
C LEU A 64 16.35 0.22 16.48
N GLU A 65 15.18 0.27 17.13
CA GLU A 65 15.06 0.61 18.54
C GLU A 65 15.86 -0.36 19.42
N SER A 66 15.74 -1.67 19.16
CA SER A 66 16.40 -2.72 19.96
C SER A 66 17.92 -2.67 19.86
N ILE A 67 18.44 -2.34 18.68
CA ILE A 67 19.90 -2.24 18.43
C ILE A 67 20.44 -0.84 18.67
N GLY A 68 19.59 0.14 18.99
CA GLY A 68 19.97 1.50 19.35
C GLY A 68 20.48 2.35 18.17
N VAL A 69 20.06 2.06 16.95
CA VAL A 69 20.32 2.88 15.75
C VAL A 69 19.35 4.05 15.71
N PRO A 70 19.79 5.30 15.44
CA PRO A 70 18.89 6.42 15.27
C PRO A 70 17.97 6.17 14.07
N TYR A 71 16.67 6.33 14.28
CA TYR A 71 15.69 6.27 13.21
C TYR A 71 14.58 7.29 13.43
N ALA A 72 13.95 7.68 12.33
CA ALA A 72 12.68 8.37 12.36
C ALA A 72 11.64 7.55 11.61
N HIS A 73 10.43 7.50 12.17
CA HIS A 73 9.28 6.86 11.53
C HIS A 73 8.16 7.90 11.36
N ILE A 74 7.74 8.13 10.10
CA ILE A 74 6.71 9.11 9.75
C ILE A 74 5.66 8.44 8.87
N ASP A 75 4.41 8.53 9.32
CA ASP A 75 3.23 8.18 8.54
C ASP A 75 2.71 9.42 7.80
N LEU A 76 2.89 9.44 6.47
CA LEU A 76 2.54 10.56 5.60
C LEU A 76 1.04 10.65 5.30
N ALA A 77 0.25 9.62 5.62
CA ALA A 77 -1.21 9.66 5.60
C ALA A 77 -1.78 10.50 6.75
N SER A 78 -0.97 10.81 7.77
CA SER A 78 -1.41 11.65 8.88
C SER A 78 -1.74 13.05 8.39
N VAL A 79 -2.89 13.58 8.85
CA VAL A 79 -3.37 14.94 8.53
C VAL A 79 -2.28 16.00 8.73
N ARG A 80 -1.45 15.82 9.76
CA ARG A 80 -0.34 16.71 10.08
C ARG A 80 0.68 16.85 8.94
N PHE A 81 0.96 15.75 8.23
CA PHE A 81 2.01 15.68 7.21
C PHE A 81 1.49 15.74 5.78
N HIS A 82 0.16 15.79 5.62
CA HIS A 82 -0.46 15.68 4.31
C HIS A 82 -0.10 16.83 3.36
N SER A 83 0.04 18.05 3.86
CA SER A 83 0.20 19.25 3.03
C SER A 83 1.52 19.98 3.20
N SER A 84 2.35 19.66 4.21
CA SER A 84 3.49 20.49 4.60
C SER A 84 4.81 19.73 4.68
N VAL A 85 5.68 19.93 3.69
CA VAL A 85 7.06 19.40 3.71
C VAL A 85 7.85 19.90 4.93
N PRO A 86 7.82 21.20 5.32
CA PRO A 86 8.49 21.68 6.52
C PRO A 86 8.07 20.95 7.81
N GLU A 87 6.79 20.57 7.95
CA GLU A 87 6.32 19.81 9.12
C GLU A 87 6.96 18.42 9.23
N VAL A 88 7.16 17.76 8.08
CA VAL A 88 7.87 16.47 8.05
C VAL A 88 9.30 16.63 8.54
N PHE A 89 10.05 17.62 8.05
CA PHE A 89 11.42 17.89 8.47
C PHE A 89 11.53 18.33 9.94
N ALA A 90 10.56 19.07 10.45
CA ALA A 90 10.46 19.41 11.85
C ALA A 90 10.28 18.17 12.73
N ALA A 91 9.42 17.26 12.30
CA ALA A 91 9.22 15.98 13.00
C ALA A 91 10.49 15.10 12.95
N LEU A 92 11.17 15.03 11.78
CA LEU A 92 12.44 14.30 11.62
C LEU A 92 13.53 14.78 12.57
N SER A 93 13.65 16.08 12.77
CA SER A 93 14.67 16.70 13.63
C SER A 93 14.29 16.77 15.10
N SER A 94 13.13 16.24 15.50
CA SER A 94 12.65 16.31 16.88
C SER A 94 13.30 15.25 17.80
N HIS A 95 13.28 15.55 19.12
CA HIS A 95 13.74 14.62 20.17
C HIS A 95 12.66 13.63 20.64
N ARG A 96 11.48 13.68 20.04
CA ARG A 96 10.35 12.80 20.36
C ARG A 96 10.60 11.37 19.89
N GLU A 97 9.71 10.46 20.26
CA GLU A 97 9.83 9.02 20.00
C GLU A 97 10.15 8.67 18.54
N ASN A 98 9.62 9.46 17.59
CA ASN A 98 9.73 9.18 16.16
C ASN A 98 10.75 10.05 15.41
N GLY A 99 11.61 10.79 16.12
CA GLY A 99 12.58 11.71 15.50
C GLY A 99 14.03 11.22 15.61
N LEU A 100 14.84 11.61 14.62
CA LEU A 100 16.28 11.28 14.55
C LEU A 100 17.10 11.88 15.70
N ALA A 101 16.68 13.03 16.24
CA ALA A 101 17.39 13.70 17.33
C ALA A 101 17.24 13.00 18.70
N ARG A 102 16.40 11.99 18.82
CA ARG A 102 16.26 11.20 20.04
C ARG A 102 17.58 10.54 20.39
N ALA A 103 18.06 10.79 21.63
CA ALA A 103 19.32 10.24 22.10
C ALA A 103 19.32 8.70 22.07
N ARG A 104 20.36 8.12 21.50
CA ARG A 104 20.56 6.67 21.42
C ARG A 104 21.86 6.27 22.09
N LYS A 105 21.89 5.03 22.62
CA LYS A 105 23.00 4.51 23.43
C LYS A 105 24.38 4.71 22.78
N TYR A 106 24.48 4.49 21.47
CA TYR A 106 25.75 4.52 20.74
C TYR A 106 26.01 5.82 19.96
N TYR A 107 24.97 6.61 19.65
CA TYR A 107 25.08 7.81 18.82
C TYR A 107 25.08 9.10 19.64
N GLY A 108 24.54 9.05 20.87
CA GLY A 108 24.23 10.27 21.57
C GLY A 108 23.05 11.02 20.95
N ARG A 109 23.06 12.32 21.13
CA ARG A 109 22.04 13.22 20.58
C ARG A 109 22.52 13.75 19.23
N LEU A 110 21.72 13.56 18.18
CA LEU A 110 21.94 14.19 16.88
C LEU A 110 21.38 15.61 16.93
N GLU A 111 22.13 16.57 16.41
CA GLU A 111 21.75 17.98 16.31
C GLU A 111 21.60 18.37 14.83
N PHE A 112 20.59 19.19 14.52
CA PHE A 112 20.26 19.60 13.17
C PHE A 112 20.24 21.12 13.03
N PRO A 113 21.36 21.81 13.31
CA PRO A 113 21.37 23.27 13.39
C PRO A 113 21.04 23.95 12.07
N ARG A 114 21.49 23.40 10.91
CA ARG A 114 21.23 23.96 9.60
C ARG A 114 19.77 23.81 9.20
N LEU A 115 19.24 22.62 9.43
CA LEU A 115 17.84 22.32 9.21
C LEU A 115 16.93 23.19 10.08
N TRP A 116 17.30 23.41 11.35
CA TRP A 116 16.53 24.27 12.25
C TRP A 116 16.51 25.74 11.81
N ILE A 117 17.64 26.27 11.35
CA ILE A 117 17.68 27.65 10.82
C ILE A 117 16.75 27.77 9.63
N ALA A 118 16.79 26.83 8.68
CA ALA A 118 15.89 26.81 7.52
C ALA A 118 14.42 26.76 7.94
N LEU A 119 14.07 25.87 8.87
CA LEU A 119 12.70 25.74 9.37
C LEU A 119 12.21 26.99 10.13
N ILE A 120 13.08 27.63 10.89
CA ILE A 120 12.76 28.90 11.56
C ILE A 120 12.50 29.97 10.52
N THR A 121 13.38 30.09 9.53
CA THR A 121 13.22 31.10 8.45
C THR A 121 11.88 30.96 7.71
N ILE A 122 11.48 29.72 7.38
CA ILE A 122 10.20 29.45 6.72
C ILE A 122 9.01 29.95 7.56
N ARG A 123 9.14 29.96 8.88
CA ARG A 123 8.06 30.30 9.83
C ARG A 123 8.07 31.73 10.31
N LEU A 124 9.03 32.53 9.87
CA LEU A 124 9.04 33.94 10.19
C LEU A 124 7.78 34.64 9.64
N ASP A 125 7.03 35.28 10.49
CA ASP A 125 5.90 36.09 10.07
C ASP A 125 6.39 37.53 9.85
N LEU A 126 6.95 37.74 8.65
CA LEU A 126 7.51 39.04 8.25
C LEU A 126 6.43 39.99 7.72
N ASP A 127 5.20 39.52 7.54
CA ASP A 127 4.09 40.29 7.00
C ASP A 127 3.14 40.85 8.08
N ALA A 128 3.29 40.41 9.33
CA ALA A 128 2.36 40.76 10.42
C ALA A 128 2.23 42.29 10.65
N GLU A 129 3.26 43.08 10.28
CA GLU A 129 3.24 44.55 10.38
C GLU A 129 2.69 45.23 9.10
N ALA A 130 2.39 44.47 8.03
CA ALA A 130 2.02 44.99 6.72
C ALA A 130 0.50 44.92 6.41
N GLU A 131 -0.28 44.23 7.24
CA GLU A 131 -1.73 44.04 7.01
C GLU A 131 -2.58 45.29 7.22
N GLU A 132 -2.03 46.40 7.73
CA GLU A 132 -2.81 47.60 8.03
C GLU A 132 -2.99 48.59 6.87
N ALA A 133 -2.41 48.35 5.66
CA ALA A 133 -2.55 49.28 4.53
C ALA A 133 -3.11 48.56 3.27
N PRO A 134 -4.22 49.02 2.67
CA PRO A 134 -4.73 48.52 1.39
C PRO A 134 -3.81 48.91 0.24
N GLY A 135 -3.33 47.91 -0.50
CA GLY A 135 -2.16 48.01 -1.35
C GLY A 135 -2.31 48.53 -2.77
N ASP A 136 -1.28 49.23 -3.20
CA ASP A 136 -0.94 49.57 -4.58
C ASP A 136 0.29 48.73 -5.02
N GLU A 137 0.55 48.55 -6.33
CA GLU A 137 1.70 47.74 -6.85
C GLU A 137 3.07 48.20 -6.31
N GLY A 138 3.21 49.48 -5.95
CA GLY A 138 4.37 50.00 -5.24
C GLY A 138 4.60 49.41 -3.85
N ASP A 139 3.56 48.89 -3.23
CA ASP A 139 3.58 48.31 -1.89
C ASP A 139 4.12 46.90 -1.84
N ILE A 140 3.99 46.12 -2.94
CA ILE A 140 4.55 44.78 -3.08
C ILE A 140 6.10 44.82 -3.08
N ARG A 141 6.68 45.76 -3.81
CA ARG A 141 8.14 45.97 -3.88
C ARG A 141 8.71 46.40 -2.53
N ASN A 142 8.03 47.29 -1.86
CA ASN A 142 8.41 47.71 -0.51
C ASN A 142 8.29 46.59 0.54
N ARG A 143 7.34 45.67 0.39
CA ARG A 143 7.22 44.51 1.26
C ARG A 143 8.37 43.53 1.04
N HIS A 144 8.71 43.23 -0.20
CA HIS A 144 9.86 42.40 -0.53
C HIS A 144 11.17 42.94 0.06
N ASP A 145 11.42 44.25 -0.10
CA ASP A 145 12.62 44.88 0.41
C ASP A 145 12.68 44.88 1.94
N ARG A 146 11.54 45.01 2.62
CA ARG A 146 11.45 44.93 4.09
C ARG A 146 11.72 43.52 4.59
N SER A 147 11.07 42.50 4.01
CA SER A 147 11.26 41.10 4.42
C SER A 147 12.71 40.66 4.19
N HIS A 148 13.30 41.03 3.06
CA HIS A 148 14.71 40.78 2.79
C HIS A 148 15.61 41.45 3.82
N SER A 149 15.33 42.72 4.15
CA SER A 149 16.08 43.48 5.17
C SER A 149 15.96 42.89 6.57
N GLN A 150 14.79 42.36 6.92
CA GLN A 150 14.58 41.68 8.20
C GLN A 150 15.38 40.36 8.28
N ILE A 151 15.40 39.55 7.22
CA ILE A 151 16.23 38.36 7.15
C ILE A 151 17.73 38.73 7.17
N ALA A 152 18.13 39.79 6.46
CA ALA A 152 19.49 40.30 6.51
C ALA A 152 19.91 40.70 7.94
N ALA A 153 19.03 41.40 8.64
CA ALA A 153 19.28 41.77 10.05
C ALA A 153 19.46 40.57 10.96
N LEU A 154 18.64 39.51 10.74
CA LEU A 154 18.76 38.23 11.46
C LEU A 154 20.09 37.52 11.18
N VAL A 155 20.50 37.46 9.91
CA VAL A 155 21.78 36.92 9.50
C VAL A 155 22.91 37.70 10.12
N ASP A 156 22.79 39.04 10.16
CA ASP A 156 23.78 39.96 10.72
C ASP A 156 24.00 39.78 12.22
N GLU A 157 22.91 39.59 12.96
CA GLU A 157 23.00 39.40 14.40
C GLU A 157 23.73 38.14 14.78
N VAL A 158 23.66 37.10 13.95
CA VAL A 158 24.20 35.77 14.22
C VAL A 158 25.53 35.52 13.48
N TRP A 159 25.90 36.40 12.54
CA TRP A 159 27.12 36.22 11.73
C TRP A 159 28.38 36.24 12.57
N PRO A 160 29.25 35.22 12.48
CA PRO A 160 30.51 35.17 13.23
C PRO A 160 31.39 36.36 12.93
N GLY A 161 31.81 37.11 13.97
CA GLY A 161 32.67 38.32 13.86
C GLY A 161 31.88 39.64 13.80
N SER A 162 30.56 39.64 13.92
CA SER A 162 29.82 40.86 14.21
C SER A 162 30.21 41.39 15.60
N ARG A 163 30.36 42.71 15.79
CA ARG A 163 30.73 43.35 17.09
C ARG A 163 29.74 43.00 18.23
N LEU A 164 28.62 42.40 17.90
CA LEU A 164 27.54 41.94 18.79
C LEU A 164 27.56 40.42 19.09
N GLY A 165 28.50 39.66 18.48
CA GLY A 165 28.58 38.19 18.49
C GLY A 165 29.12 37.56 19.78
N GLY A 166 29.08 38.29 20.91
CA GLY A 166 29.26 37.69 22.24
C GLY A 166 27.93 37.10 22.76
N LEU A 167 27.96 36.55 23.96
CA LEU A 167 26.82 35.95 24.68
C LEU A 167 25.46 36.63 24.57
N GLY A 168 25.43 37.89 24.07
CA GLY A 168 24.21 38.69 23.76
C GLY A 168 23.40 38.25 22.55
N GLY A 169 24.02 37.61 21.51
CA GLY A 169 23.34 37.16 20.30
C GLY A 169 22.38 36.01 20.58
N ILE A 170 22.79 35.12 21.47
CA ILE A 170 21.99 33.92 21.87
C ILE A 170 20.77 34.36 22.69
N GLY A 171 20.93 35.34 23.58
CA GLY A 171 19.83 35.91 24.36
C GLY A 171 18.79 36.62 23.48
N ARG A 172 19.18 37.13 22.29
CA ARG A 172 18.27 37.75 21.34
C ARG A 172 17.57 36.75 20.47
N TRP A 173 18.26 35.68 20.04
CA TRP A 173 17.62 34.52 19.40
C TRP A 173 16.57 33.91 20.31
N GLY A 174 16.88 33.73 21.59
CA GLY A 174 15.92 33.27 22.59
C GLY A 174 14.74 34.24 22.74
N ARG A 175 14.95 35.56 22.63
CA ARG A 175 13.88 36.58 22.64
C ARG A 175 13.07 36.56 21.34
N MET A 176 13.71 36.41 20.19
CA MET A 176 13.03 36.27 18.89
C MET A 176 12.21 35.01 18.81
N LEU A 177 12.74 33.88 19.27
CA LEU A 177 11.97 32.62 19.43
C LEU A 177 10.84 32.81 20.46
N GLY A 178 11.03 33.67 21.47
CA GLY A 178 9.99 34.10 22.42
C GLY A 178 8.94 35.02 21.76
N HIS A 179 9.33 35.86 20.82
CA HIS A 179 8.39 36.66 20.03
C HIS A 179 7.60 35.81 19.03
N ILE A 180 8.26 34.85 18.35
CA ILE A 180 7.56 33.85 17.51
C ILE A 180 6.58 33.03 18.35
N GLY A 181 6.96 32.65 19.58
CA GLY A 181 6.08 31.99 20.55
C GLY A 181 4.99 32.90 21.14
N GLY A 182 5.19 34.23 21.14
CA GLY A 182 4.21 35.20 21.65
C GLY A 182 3.24 35.76 20.60
N VAL A 183 3.55 35.61 19.34
CA VAL A 183 2.68 35.99 18.18
C VAL A 183 1.71 34.84 17.82
N LEU A 184 1.82 33.68 18.45
CA LEU A 184 0.80 32.65 18.30
C LEU A 184 -0.54 33.20 18.81
N PRO A 185 -1.60 33.25 17.99
CA PRO A 185 -2.90 33.72 18.42
C PRO A 185 -3.38 32.93 19.67
N PRO A 186 -4.09 33.63 20.59
CA PRO A 186 -4.59 32.95 21.76
C PRO A 186 -5.45 31.77 21.36
N PRO A 187 -5.42 30.65 22.10
CA PRO A 187 -6.00 29.35 21.73
C PRO A 187 -7.50 29.35 21.38
N ALA A 188 -8.17 30.50 21.49
CA ALA A 188 -9.61 30.61 21.24
C ALA A 188 -10.03 30.76 19.76
N LEU A 189 -9.09 31.02 18.83
CA LEU A 189 -9.41 31.30 17.42
C LEU A 189 -8.84 30.32 16.41
N ALA A 190 -8.03 29.34 16.82
CA ALA A 190 -7.44 28.35 15.91
C ALA A 190 -8.17 27.01 16.02
N GLY A 191 -8.90 26.62 14.99
CA GLY A 191 -9.53 25.30 14.88
C GLY A 191 -8.54 24.12 14.87
N ASP A 192 -7.21 24.38 14.88
CA ASP A 192 -6.14 23.39 14.89
C ASP A 192 -5.19 23.58 16.09
N HIS A 193 -5.73 23.42 17.30
CA HIS A 193 -4.97 23.56 18.55
C HIS A 193 -3.76 22.61 18.70
N ALA A 194 -3.74 21.48 17.99
CA ALA A 194 -2.63 20.54 18.05
C ALA A 194 -1.34 21.07 17.39
N LEU A 195 -1.47 21.79 16.28
CA LEU A 195 -0.33 22.32 15.52
C LEU A 195 0.42 23.43 16.27
N SER A 196 -0.32 24.36 16.90
CA SER A 196 0.27 25.50 17.62
C SER A 196 1.07 25.07 18.87
N VAL A 197 0.55 24.08 19.62
CA VAL A 197 1.22 23.52 20.81
C VAL A 197 2.49 22.75 20.43
N ASP A 198 2.47 22.05 19.28
CA ASP A 198 3.64 21.28 18.81
C ASP A 198 4.74 22.20 18.29
N ILE A 199 4.41 23.32 17.67
CA ILE A 199 5.39 24.34 17.23
C ILE A 199 6.04 24.99 18.44
N ALA A 200 5.28 25.41 19.45
CA ALA A 200 5.83 26.00 20.66
C ALA A 200 6.77 25.03 21.41
N LYS A 201 6.42 23.77 21.50
CA LYS A 201 7.28 22.73 22.06
C LYS A 201 8.55 22.53 21.24
N TRP A 202 8.44 22.49 19.92
CA TRP A 202 9.58 22.36 19.03
C TRP A 202 10.54 23.58 19.16
N ILE A 203 10.01 24.81 19.22
CA ILE A 203 10.80 26.02 19.48
C ILE A 203 11.53 25.92 20.84
N ALA A 204 10.86 25.42 21.86
CA ALA A 204 11.48 25.20 23.17
C ALA A 204 12.61 24.13 23.12
N GLU A 205 12.42 23.08 22.32
CA GLU A 205 13.46 22.06 22.07
C GLU A 205 14.67 22.66 21.34
N VAL A 206 14.45 23.45 20.28
CA VAL A 206 15.51 24.13 19.54
C VAL A 206 16.25 25.13 20.43
N SER A 207 15.53 25.86 21.28
CA SER A 207 16.13 26.82 22.24
C SER A 207 16.99 26.12 23.30
N SER A 208 16.79 24.85 23.56
CA SER A 208 17.62 24.04 24.48
C SER A 208 18.94 23.58 23.84
N VAL A 209 19.12 23.78 22.53
CA VAL A 209 20.36 23.43 21.81
C VAL A 209 21.43 24.43 22.15
N GLY A 210 22.61 23.93 22.48
CA GLY A 210 23.72 24.77 22.91
C GLY A 210 24.15 25.78 21.83
N ALA A 211 24.53 26.97 22.27
CA ALA A 211 25.02 28.08 21.44
C ALA A 211 26.03 27.65 20.35
N GLY A 212 26.93 26.74 20.68
CA GLY A 212 27.95 26.27 19.75
C GLY A 212 27.43 25.47 18.55
N ALA A 213 26.22 24.90 18.61
CA ALA A 213 25.64 24.20 17.47
C ALA A 213 25.09 25.20 16.41
N LEU A 214 24.44 26.25 16.89
CA LEU A 214 23.98 27.35 16.02
C LEU A 214 25.16 28.09 15.40
N GLU A 215 26.21 28.38 16.17
CA GLU A 215 27.44 29.01 15.67
C GLU A 215 28.07 28.16 14.56
N ARG A 216 28.19 26.85 14.72
CA ARG A 216 28.66 25.95 13.65
C ARG A 216 27.77 25.95 12.40
N ALA A 217 26.46 26.12 12.56
CA ALA A 217 25.55 26.21 11.44
C ALA A 217 25.75 27.48 10.62
N PHE A 218 26.00 28.61 11.30
CA PHE A 218 26.33 29.87 10.65
C PHE A 218 27.72 29.87 10.03
N GLU A 219 28.71 29.25 10.66
CA GLU A 219 30.03 29.01 10.04
C GLU A 219 29.91 28.18 8.77
N TRP A 220 29.02 27.17 8.75
CA TRP A 220 28.73 26.42 7.54
C TRP A 220 28.07 27.27 6.46
N MET A 221 27.07 28.08 6.79
CA MET A 221 26.44 28.98 5.83
C MET A 221 27.43 29.99 5.27
N ARG A 222 28.35 30.46 6.11
CA ARG A 222 29.49 31.30 5.70
C ARG A 222 30.42 30.60 4.72
N GLY A 223 30.64 29.30 4.91
CA GLY A 223 31.43 28.46 3.99
C GLY A 223 30.77 28.22 2.63
N GLN A 224 29.46 28.46 2.50
CA GLN A 224 28.74 28.37 1.23
C GLN A 224 28.96 29.59 0.32
N GLY A 225 29.27 30.74 0.92
CA GLY A 225 29.60 31.93 0.18
C GLY A 225 31.10 32.09 0.01
N GLN A 226 31.55 32.34 -1.19
CA GLN A 226 32.97 32.66 -1.45
C GLN A 226 33.24 34.15 -1.31
N GLY A 227 34.15 34.51 -0.40
CA GLY A 227 34.66 35.88 -0.27
C GLY A 227 33.74 36.85 0.46
N ALA A 228 33.87 38.16 0.13
CA ALA A 228 33.18 39.25 0.80
C ALA A 228 31.64 39.23 0.69
N HIS A 229 31.08 38.51 -0.29
CA HIS A 229 29.64 38.40 -0.56
C HIS A 229 28.96 37.18 0.10
N ALA A 230 29.71 36.38 0.88
CA ALA A 230 29.16 35.16 1.48
C ALA A 230 27.91 35.42 2.33
N ARG A 231 27.85 36.53 3.03
CA ARG A 231 26.74 36.93 3.88
C ARG A 231 25.50 37.31 3.06
N GLU A 232 25.67 38.08 2.01
CA GLU A 232 24.60 38.47 1.08
C GLU A 232 24.00 37.22 0.43
N GLN A 233 24.82 36.29 -0.05
CA GLN A 233 24.38 34.99 -0.63
C GLN A 233 23.57 34.13 0.34
N VAL A 234 23.96 34.11 1.63
CA VAL A 234 23.18 33.40 2.65
C VAL A 234 21.85 34.08 2.90
N THR A 235 21.85 35.42 3.00
CA THR A 235 20.60 36.18 3.16
C THR A 235 19.65 35.93 2.00
N ASP A 236 20.15 36.02 0.76
CA ASP A 236 19.36 35.78 -0.44
C ASP A 236 18.79 34.33 -0.47
N SER A 237 19.62 33.35 -0.10
CA SER A 237 19.19 31.95 -0.07
C SER A 237 18.06 31.70 0.96
N LEU A 238 18.17 32.30 2.15
CA LEU A 238 17.13 32.20 3.19
C LEU A 238 15.87 32.97 2.81
N TYR A 239 16.03 34.12 2.18
CA TYR A 239 14.93 34.93 1.68
C TYR A 239 14.15 34.17 0.58
N HIS A 240 14.85 33.59 -0.39
CA HIS A 240 14.23 32.78 -1.42
C HIS A 240 13.51 31.56 -0.84
N LEU A 241 14.11 30.91 0.16
CA LEU A 241 13.48 29.79 0.87
C LEU A 241 12.17 30.22 1.54
N TRP A 242 12.18 31.35 2.23
CA TRP A 242 11.01 31.93 2.86
C TRP A 242 9.91 32.25 1.84
N LEU A 243 10.27 32.89 0.73
CA LEU A 243 9.34 33.25 -0.34
C LEU A 243 8.71 32.01 -0.99
N GLN A 244 9.51 31.00 -1.30
CA GLN A 244 9.03 29.74 -1.89
C GLN A 244 8.10 28.95 -0.94
N ALA A 245 8.34 29.03 0.36
CA ALA A 245 7.49 28.35 1.33
C ALA A 245 6.10 29.01 1.49
N ARG A 246 5.97 30.31 1.17
CA ARG A 246 4.71 31.05 1.21
C ARG A 246 3.79 30.77 0.03
N ASP A 247 4.35 30.41 -1.11
CA ASP A 247 3.60 30.05 -2.31
C ASP A 247 4.06 28.66 -2.81
N PRO A 248 3.71 27.59 -2.06
CA PRO A 248 4.22 26.25 -2.31
C PRO A 248 3.77 25.67 -3.65
N ASP A 249 2.61 26.08 -4.16
CA ASP A 249 2.00 25.54 -5.36
C ASP A 249 2.42 26.26 -6.63
N SER A 250 3.14 27.39 -6.52
CA SER A 250 3.74 28.09 -7.66
C SER A 250 4.79 27.21 -8.33
N VAL A 251 4.71 27.17 -9.65
CA VAL A 251 5.63 26.39 -10.51
C VAL A 251 6.48 27.35 -11.34
N ASP A 252 7.79 27.17 -11.26
CA ASP A 252 8.72 27.91 -12.10
C ASP A 252 8.53 27.52 -13.58
N THR A 253 8.18 28.47 -14.41
CA THR A 253 7.89 28.29 -15.83
C THR A 253 9.08 27.73 -16.63
N ILE A 254 10.30 27.98 -16.17
CA ILE A 254 11.54 27.56 -16.84
C ILE A 254 11.92 26.15 -16.39
N SER A 255 12.00 25.92 -15.08
CA SER A 255 12.45 24.63 -14.52
C SER A 255 11.33 23.60 -14.37
N ARG A 256 10.06 24.01 -14.45
CA ARG A 256 8.86 23.19 -14.16
C ARG A 256 8.87 22.56 -12.77
N VAL A 257 9.65 23.09 -11.85
CA VAL A 257 9.79 22.64 -10.46
C VAL A 257 8.93 23.51 -9.57
N SER A 258 8.07 22.88 -8.75
CA SER A 258 7.24 23.59 -7.78
C SER A 258 8.09 24.18 -6.66
N ASN A 259 7.60 25.27 -6.06
CA ASN A 259 8.24 25.84 -4.88
C ASN A 259 8.30 24.83 -3.73
N ARG A 260 7.31 23.96 -3.61
CA ARG A 260 7.28 22.85 -2.63
C ARG A 260 8.47 21.91 -2.81
N GLU A 261 8.82 21.55 -4.05
CA GLU A 261 10.02 20.76 -4.35
C GLU A 261 11.32 21.50 -4.04
N LYS A 262 11.40 22.81 -4.37
CA LYS A 262 12.59 23.63 -4.07
C LYS A 262 12.84 23.70 -2.57
N VAL A 263 11.79 23.93 -1.78
CA VAL A 263 11.84 23.92 -0.32
C VAL A 263 12.28 22.53 0.18
N GLY A 264 11.69 21.46 -0.34
CA GLY A 264 12.05 20.09 0.00
C GLY A 264 13.52 19.76 -0.27
N ARG A 265 14.05 20.17 -1.43
CA ARG A 265 15.48 19.99 -1.78
C ARG A 265 16.41 20.75 -0.85
N PHE A 266 16.06 22.00 -0.49
CA PHE A 266 16.85 22.78 0.45
C PHE A 266 16.90 22.14 1.84
N LEU A 267 15.74 21.75 2.39
CA LEU A 267 15.64 21.11 3.70
C LEU A 267 16.34 19.73 3.72
N SER A 268 16.22 18.95 2.64
CA SER A 268 16.96 17.70 2.49
C SER A 268 18.47 17.92 2.49
N GLY A 269 18.96 18.94 1.76
CA GLY A 269 20.38 19.31 1.74
C GLY A 269 20.90 19.70 3.13
N ALA A 270 20.13 20.49 3.87
CA ALA A 270 20.47 20.88 5.24
C ALA A 270 20.53 19.64 6.17
N LEU A 271 19.53 18.76 6.09
CA LEU A 271 19.49 17.50 6.86
C LEU A 271 20.71 16.62 6.59
N PHE A 272 21.02 16.36 5.31
CA PHE A 272 22.18 15.53 4.93
C PHE A 272 23.49 16.14 5.45
N THR A 273 23.64 17.45 5.36
CA THR A 273 24.84 18.13 5.85
C THR A 273 24.96 18.03 7.36
N ASP A 274 23.90 18.22 8.10
CA ASP A 274 23.90 18.05 9.55
C ASP A 274 24.28 16.63 9.96
N LEU A 275 23.73 15.62 9.28
CA LEU A 275 24.08 14.22 9.53
C LEU A 275 25.54 13.88 9.20
N GLN A 276 26.13 14.51 8.16
CA GLN A 276 27.54 14.30 7.86
C GLN A 276 28.48 14.87 8.93
N HIS A 277 28.11 16.00 9.49
CA HIS A 277 28.92 16.69 10.53
C HIS A 277 28.60 16.16 11.93
N ALA A 278 27.62 15.28 12.07
CA ALA A 278 27.27 14.71 13.35
C ALA A 278 28.46 13.90 13.93
N PRO A 279 28.80 14.10 15.22
CA PRO A 279 29.89 13.38 15.84
C PRO A 279 29.61 11.88 15.90
N ARG A 280 30.44 11.09 15.23
CA ARG A 280 30.36 9.62 15.22
C ARG A 280 31.31 9.09 16.30
N LYS A 281 30.76 8.39 17.28
CA LYS A 281 31.55 7.79 18.37
C LYS A 281 32.37 6.57 17.92
N VAL A 282 31.91 5.88 16.86
CA VAL A 282 32.58 4.69 16.34
C VAL A 282 32.56 4.73 14.81
N ARG A 283 33.66 4.39 14.15
CA ARG A 283 33.80 4.39 12.69
C ARG A 283 32.84 3.41 11.95
N LEU A 284 32.38 2.37 12.66
CA LEU A 284 31.57 1.27 12.11
C LEU A 284 30.08 1.39 12.48
N GLN A 285 29.58 2.58 12.79
CA GLN A 285 28.16 2.75 13.14
C GLN A 285 27.29 2.71 11.88
N PRO A 286 26.14 2.00 11.91
CA PRO A 286 25.14 2.06 10.84
C PRO A 286 24.69 3.50 10.60
N ALA A 287 24.29 3.84 9.37
CA ALA A 287 23.70 5.14 9.11
C ALA A 287 22.36 5.27 9.85
N PRO A 288 21.97 6.50 10.29
CA PRO A 288 20.60 6.75 10.72
C PRO A 288 19.60 6.34 9.65
N VAL A 289 18.41 5.92 10.05
CA VAL A 289 17.39 5.38 9.14
C VAL A 289 16.13 6.24 9.16
N LEU A 290 15.63 6.60 7.99
CA LEU A 290 14.35 7.25 7.79
C LEU A 290 13.36 6.21 7.25
N LEU A 291 12.31 5.97 8.00
CA LEU A 291 11.20 5.08 7.66
C LEU A 291 9.98 5.94 7.33
N LEU A 292 9.52 5.89 6.10
CA LEU A 292 8.34 6.61 5.62
C LEU A 292 7.22 5.62 5.31
N ASP A 293 6.07 5.79 5.94
CA ASP A 293 4.87 5.02 5.61
C ASP A 293 3.92 5.86 4.78
N ASN A 294 3.14 5.24 3.89
CA ASN A 294 2.20 5.89 2.98
C ASN A 294 2.85 7.02 2.13
N ALA A 295 4.01 6.75 1.56
CA ALA A 295 4.80 7.73 0.83
C ALA A 295 4.22 8.10 -0.56
N ASP A 296 3.14 7.47 -0.97
CA ASP A 296 2.29 7.85 -2.11
C ASP A 296 1.31 8.97 -1.78
N GLN A 297 1.14 9.34 -0.51
CA GLN A 297 0.13 10.28 -0.05
C GLN A 297 0.70 11.65 0.30
N GLY A 298 -0.12 12.68 0.12
CA GLY A 298 0.17 14.05 0.55
C GLY A 298 1.49 14.59 -0.01
N VAL A 299 2.40 15.00 0.86
CA VAL A 299 3.73 15.50 0.46
C VAL A 299 4.76 14.41 0.19
N GLY A 300 4.40 13.14 0.37
CA GLY A 300 5.32 12.00 0.23
C GLY A 300 6.05 11.95 -1.10
N PRO A 301 5.37 12.06 -2.25
CA PRO A 301 6.01 12.05 -3.56
C PRO A 301 7.05 13.16 -3.74
N VAL A 302 6.72 14.38 -3.31
CA VAL A 302 7.64 15.53 -3.34
C VAL A 302 8.83 15.30 -2.41
N LEU A 303 8.58 14.79 -1.22
CA LEU A 303 9.62 14.47 -0.22
C LEU A 303 10.61 13.41 -0.75
N LEU A 304 10.11 12.32 -1.34
CA LEU A 304 10.96 11.27 -1.91
C LEU A 304 11.85 11.79 -3.04
N ARG A 305 11.28 12.60 -3.94
CA ARG A 305 12.05 13.26 -5.01
C ARG A 305 13.10 14.20 -4.44
N ALA A 306 12.75 15.02 -3.45
CA ALA A 306 13.68 15.92 -2.79
C ALA A 306 14.83 15.18 -2.08
N LEU A 307 14.54 14.07 -1.40
CA LEU A 307 15.55 13.20 -0.79
C LEU A 307 16.44 12.52 -1.81
N ALA A 308 15.88 12.09 -2.95
CA ALA A 308 16.65 11.46 -4.03
C ALA A 308 17.60 12.44 -4.72
N GLU A 309 17.22 13.70 -4.87
CA GLU A 309 18.03 14.71 -5.55
C GLU A 309 19.02 15.46 -4.64
N ALA A 310 18.71 15.59 -3.35
CA ALA A 310 19.49 16.38 -2.39
C ALA A 310 21.00 16.04 -2.37
N PRO A 311 21.44 14.80 -2.51
CA PRO A 311 22.85 14.49 -2.58
C PRO A 311 23.55 14.82 -3.92
N ALA A 312 22.84 15.26 -4.98
CA ALA A 312 23.45 15.53 -6.29
C ALA A 312 24.50 16.67 -6.26
N PRO A 313 24.34 17.73 -5.49
CA PRO A 313 25.37 18.76 -5.29
C PRO A 313 26.61 18.21 -4.57
N TYR A 314 26.47 17.22 -3.72
CA TYR A 314 27.57 16.57 -3.01
C TYR A 314 28.54 15.84 -3.94
N ALA A 315 28.00 15.06 -4.88
CA ALA A 315 28.79 14.30 -5.84
C ALA A 315 29.61 15.19 -6.76
N ARG A 316 29.20 16.46 -6.94
CA ARG A 316 29.87 17.43 -7.81
C ARG A 316 30.87 18.35 -7.09
N GLY A 317 31.05 18.21 -5.77
CA GLY A 317 31.99 19.01 -4.99
C GLY A 317 31.65 20.49 -4.87
N THR A 318 30.46 20.92 -5.34
CA THR A 318 30.13 22.34 -5.51
C THR A 318 29.39 22.98 -4.36
N PHE A 319 28.68 22.24 -3.52
CA PHE A 319 27.91 22.83 -2.42
C PHE A 319 28.31 22.34 -1.03
N PHE A 320 28.79 21.12 -0.89
CA PHE A 320 28.96 20.51 0.43
C PHE A 320 30.32 19.78 0.62
N GLY A 321 31.31 20.08 -0.19
CA GLY A 321 32.74 19.80 -0.05
C GLY A 321 33.11 18.41 0.45
N GLY A 322 33.44 17.50 -0.46
CA GLY A 322 34.13 16.29 -0.14
C GLY A 322 33.70 15.08 -0.93
N ALA A 323 34.43 14.80 -2.02
CA ALA A 323 34.34 13.51 -2.70
C ALA A 323 34.71 12.38 -1.73
N GLY A 324 33.84 11.40 -1.55
CA GLY A 324 34.16 10.11 -0.91
C GLY A 324 33.53 9.80 0.44
N PHE A 325 32.60 10.61 0.96
CA PHE A 325 31.88 10.23 2.18
C PHE A 325 30.65 9.39 1.84
N PRO A 326 30.41 8.27 2.56
CA PRO A 326 29.17 7.51 2.41
C PRO A 326 27.97 8.37 2.78
N GLU A 327 26.85 8.14 2.10
CA GLU A 327 25.60 8.85 2.43
C GLU A 327 25.24 8.66 3.90
N PRO A 328 24.91 9.76 4.59
CA PRO A 328 24.74 9.73 6.04
C PRO A 328 23.38 9.19 6.48
N LEU A 329 22.45 8.92 5.56
CA LEU A 329 21.07 8.52 5.84
C LEU A 329 20.67 7.33 4.95
N THR A 330 20.03 6.34 5.55
CA THR A 330 19.31 5.28 4.83
C THR A 330 17.82 5.65 4.79
N VAL A 331 17.21 5.61 3.61
CA VAL A 331 15.78 5.90 3.47
C VAL A 331 15.05 4.65 3.00
N VAL A 332 13.98 4.29 3.70
CA VAL A 332 13.06 3.20 3.36
C VAL A 332 11.65 3.77 3.35
N ALA A 333 10.94 3.62 2.27
CA ALA A 333 9.59 4.15 2.11
C ALA A 333 8.62 3.05 1.67
N ALA A 334 7.45 3.01 2.30
CA ALA A 334 6.33 2.19 1.88
C ALA A 334 5.38 3.03 1.00
N THR A 335 5.03 2.51 -0.16
CA THR A 335 4.20 3.21 -1.15
C THR A 335 3.17 2.27 -1.79
N ALA A 336 2.08 2.83 -2.32
CA ALA A 336 1.17 2.10 -3.19
C ALA A 336 1.83 1.84 -4.56
N GLU A 337 1.15 1.13 -5.45
CA GLU A 337 1.62 0.85 -6.81
C GLU A 337 1.49 2.05 -7.74
N THR A 338 0.68 3.03 -7.37
CA THR A 338 0.45 4.24 -8.16
C THR A 338 0.55 5.48 -7.27
N VAL A 339 0.96 6.60 -7.87
CA VAL A 339 0.90 7.95 -7.31
C VAL A 339 0.01 8.77 -8.24
N ASP A 340 -1.07 9.33 -7.72
CA ASP A 340 -2.06 10.09 -8.52
C ASP A 340 -2.53 9.36 -9.79
N GLY A 341 -2.70 8.03 -9.69
CA GLY A 341 -3.13 7.17 -10.79
C GLY A 341 -2.03 6.81 -11.80
N VAL A 342 -0.82 7.36 -11.65
CA VAL A 342 0.34 7.03 -12.48
C VAL A 342 1.15 5.92 -11.81
N PRO A 343 1.58 4.86 -12.52
CA PRO A 343 2.50 3.88 -11.98
C PRO A 343 3.74 4.58 -11.39
N PHE A 344 4.11 4.25 -10.15
CA PHE A 344 5.17 4.98 -9.45
C PHE A 344 6.53 4.87 -10.14
N GLU A 345 6.81 3.80 -10.88
CA GLU A 345 8.02 3.67 -11.69
C GLU A 345 8.13 4.74 -12.79
N GLN A 346 7.00 5.07 -13.41
CA GLN A 346 6.89 6.16 -14.38
C GLN A 346 6.92 7.52 -13.69
N PHE A 347 6.28 7.63 -12.53
CA PHE A 347 6.25 8.86 -11.75
C PHE A 347 7.65 9.31 -11.29
N TYR A 348 8.54 8.35 -10.96
CA TYR A 348 9.92 8.61 -10.50
C TYR A 348 10.98 8.30 -11.58
N GLU A 349 10.66 8.30 -12.86
CA GLU A 349 11.57 7.94 -13.95
C GLU A 349 12.85 8.80 -13.94
N ASP A 350 12.73 10.09 -13.69
CA ASP A 350 13.82 11.08 -13.61
C ASP A 350 14.81 10.82 -12.47
N VAL A 351 14.36 10.22 -11.37
CA VAL A 351 15.16 9.89 -10.18
C VAL A 351 15.32 8.39 -9.95
N ARG A 352 14.87 7.56 -10.90
CA ARG A 352 14.85 6.09 -10.81
C ARG A 352 16.22 5.50 -10.45
N GLN A 353 17.30 6.09 -10.94
CA GLN A 353 18.67 5.66 -10.64
C GLN A 353 19.06 5.74 -9.15
N TYR A 354 18.33 6.52 -8.36
CA TYR A 354 18.53 6.70 -6.92
C TYR A 354 17.53 5.90 -6.09
N MET A 355 16.70 5.08 -6.72
CA MET A 355 15.67 4.30 -6.08
C MET A 355 15.85 2.81 -6.35
N ARG A 356 15.53 1.99 -5.37
CA ARG A 356 15.44 0.54 -5.50
C ARG A 356 14.02 0.12 -5.18
N PHE A 357 13.35 -0.38 -6.20
CA PHE A 357 11.99 -0.91 -6.08
C PHE A 357 12.04 -2.32 -5.51
N SER A 358 11.24 -2.54 -4.47
CA SER A 358 11.18 -3.79 -3.72
C SER A 358 9.71 -4.22 -3.59
N PRO A 359 9.18 -4.95 -4.59
CA PRO A 359 7.79 -5.39 -4.59
C PRO A 359 7.54 -6.40 -3.48
N LEU A 360 6.40 -6.29 -2.81
CA LEU A 360 5.91 -7.31 -1.91
C LEU A 360 5.13 -8.34 -2.71
N ALA A 361 5.54 -9.60 -2.63
CA ALA A 361 4.86 -10.70 -3.28
C ALA A 361 3.71 -11.26 -2.40
N PRO A 362 2.70 -11.90 -3.03
CA PRO A 362 1.76 -12.74 -2.31
C PRO A 362 2.48 -13.84 -1.53
N LEU A 363 1.90 -14.25 -0.41
CA LEU A 363 2.43 -15.37 0.37
C LEU A 363 2.34 -16.67 -0.43
N ASP A 364 3.45 -17.35 -0.52
CA ASP A 364 3.50 -18.72 -1.02
C ASP A 364 3.00 -19.72 0.04
N ARG A 365 2.95 -20.99 -0.34
CA ARG A 365 2.54 -22.07 0.55
C ARG A 365 3.38 -22.14 1.83
N ARG A 366 4.69 -21.85 1.74
CA ARG A 366 5.60 -21.86 2.89
C ARG A 366 5.25 -20.72 3.85
N GLY A 367 5.05 -19.52 3.34
CA GLY A 367 4.66 -18.35 4.12
C GLY A 367 3.32 -18.57 4.83
N ILE A 368 2.32 -19.14 4.15
CA ILE A 368 1.03 -19.49 4.78
C ILE A 368 1.23 -20.52 5.90
N GLY A 369 2.04 -21.56 5.66
CA GLY A 369 2.39 -22.56 6.68
C GLY A 369 3.04 -21.94 7.92
N GLU A 370 3.92 -20.95 7.73
CA GLU A 370 4.54 -20.21 8.83
C GLU A 370 3.54 -19.38 9.62
N LEU A 371 2.56 -18.73 8.95
CA LEU A 371 1.46 -18.07 9.65
C LEU A 371 0.69 -19.00 10.56
N PHE A 372 0.41 -20.24 10.12
CA PHE A 372 -0.22 -21.24 10.96
C PHE A 372 0.61 -21.61 12.19
N VAL A 373 1.92 -21.79 12.04
CA VAL A 373 2.82 -22.08 13.16
C VAL A 373 2.74 -20.95 14.20
N ARG A 374 2.82 -19.71 13.75
CA ARG A 374 2.73 -18.51 14.61
C ARG A 374 1.37 -18.37 15.29
N ALA A 375 0.27 -18.51 14.55
CA ALA A 375 -1.09 -18.44 15.08
C ALA A 375 -1.34 -19.46 16.19
N ARG A 376 -0.84 -20.67 16.02
CA ARG A 376 -0.93 -21.74 17.04
C ARG A 376 -0.08 -21.46 18.26
N ALA A 377 1.13 -20.96 18.08
CA ALA A 377 2.00 -20.56 19.20
C ALA A 377 1.29 -19.51 20.08
N ARG A 378 0.63 -18.51 19.47
CA ARG A 378 -0.17 -17.51 20.19
C ARG A 378 -1.37 -18.11 20.92
N SER A 379 -2.06 -19.07 20.30
CA SER A 379 -3.29 -19.64 20.87
C SER A 379 -3.04 -20.60 22.04
N ARG A 380 -1.79 -20.93 22.38
CA ARG A 380 -1.40 -21.96 23.35
C ARG A 380 -2.10 -23.32 23.14
N LYS A 381 -2.68 -23.53 21.99
CA LYS A 381 -3.44 -24.74 21.63
C LYS A 381 -2.54 -25.60 20.73
N GLY A 382 -1.96 -26.61 21.32
CA GLY A 382 -1.31 -27.79 20.80
C GLY A 382 -0.60 -27.77 19.43
N SER A 383 0.44 -28.58 19.34
CA SER A 383 1.34 -28.75 18.19
C SER A 383 0.77 -29.63 17.05
N GLY A 384 -0.53 -29.59 16.76
CA GLY A 384 -1.10 -30.37 15.66
C GLY A 384 -0.55 -29.91 14.30
N HIS A 385 -0.26 -30.85 13.41
CA HIS A 385 0.16 -30.54 12.04
C HIS A 385 -1.03 -29.93 11.26
N VAL A 386 -0.81 -28.84 10.50
CA VAL A 386 -1.81 -28.35 9.54
C VAL A 386 -1.66 -29.17 8.26
N SER A 387 -2.75 -29.69 7.73
CA SER A 387 -2.67 -30.40 6.47
C SER A 387 -2.32 -29.42 5.33
N ASN A 388 -1.59 -29.93 4.37
CA ASN A 388 -1.26 -29.17 3.17
C ASN A 388 -2.50 -28.67 2.42
N GLU A 389 -3.61 -29.40 2.50
CA GLU A 389 -4.89 -29.04 1.90
C GLU A 389 -5.48 -27.76 2.50
N VAL A 390 -5.35 -27.58 3.82
CA VAL A 390 -5.80 -26.37 4.50
C VAL A 390 -4.91 -25.18 4.10
N VAL A 391 -3.61 -25.39 3.98
CA VAL A 391 -2.69 -24.34 3.50
C VAL A 391 -3.03 -23.92 2.06
N ASP A 392 -3.28 -24.92 1.18
CA ASP A 392 -3.70 -24.66 -0.20
C ASP A 392 -5.06 -23.93 -0.24
N LEU A 393 -6.03 -24.36 0.57
CA LEU A 393 -7.34 -23.70 0.68
C LEU A 393 -7.20 -22.21 1.07
N MET A 394 -6.34 -21.91 2.05
CA MET A 394 -6.10 -20.51 2.46
C MET A 394 -5.47 -19.70 1.32
N GLY A 395 -4.48 -20.29 0.64
CA GLY A 395 -3.82 -19.65 -0.51
C GLY A 395 -4.79 -19.44 -1.67
N ASP A 396 -5.55 -20.46 -2.03
CA ASP A 396 -6.52 -20.39 -3.12
C ASP A 396 -7.63 -19.36 -2.81
N PHE A 397 -8.09 -19.26 -1.56
CA PHE A 397 -9.13 -18.31 -1.17
C PHE A 397 -8.62 -16.87 -1.13
N THR A 398 -7.46 -16.64 -0.53
CA THR A 398 -6.92 -15.28 -0.33
C THR A 398 -6.04 -14.78 -1.49
N GLY A 399 -5.68 -15.67 -2.44
CA GLY A 399 -4.66 -15.37 -3.45
C GLY A 399 -3.28 -15.10 -2.83
N GLY A 400 -3.04 -15.60 -1.61
CA GLY A 400 -1.81 -15.31 -0.86
C GLY A 400 -1.71 -13.88 -0.31
N HIS A 401 -2.80 -13.09 -0.32
CA HIS A 401 -2.82 -11.72 0.19
C HIS A 401 -2.46 -11.69 1.70
N PRO A 402 -1.30 -11.14 2.11
CA PRO A 402 -0.74 -11.37 3.44
C PRO A 402 -1.66 -10.98 4.60
N GLY A 403 -2.27 -9.78 4.53
CA GLY A 403 -3.12 -9.27 5.59
C GLY A 403 -4.39 -10.11 5.80
N THR A 404 -5.08 -10.45 4.71
CA THR A 404 -6.30 -11.26 4.78
C THR A 404 -6.00 -12.72 5.11
N THR A 405 -4.88 -13.26 4.61
CA THR A 405 -4.43 -14.62 4.95
C THR A 405 -4.14 -14.75 6.44
N ALA A 406 -3.44 -13.77 7.04
CA ALA A 406 -3.15 -13.78 8.47
C ALA A 406 -4.45 -13.77 9.31
N GLN A 407 -5.41 -12.89 8.98
CA GLN A 407 -6.72 -12.82 9.66
C GLN A 407 -7.49 -14.14 9.55
N LEU A 408 -7.50 -14.75 8.36
CA LEU A 408 -8.20 -16.01 8.12
C LEU A 408 -7.54 -17.19 8.85
N VAL A 409 -6.20 -17.26 8.87
CA VAL A 409 -5.44 -18.28 9.60
C VAL A 409 -5.67 -18.16 11.11
N ASP A 410 -5.64 -16.95 11.67
CA ASP A 410 -5.94 -16.73 13.09
C ASP A 410 -7.37 -17.19 13.45
N ALA A 411 -8.34 -16.84 12.62
CA ALA A 411 -9.72 -17.28 12.79
C ALA A 411 -9.88 -18.80 12.68
N TRP A 412 -9.22 -19.41 11.68
CA TRP A 412 -9.23 -20.86 11.51
C TRP A 412 -8.72 -21.61 12.74
N VAL A 413 -7.62 -21.13 13.31
CA VAL A 413 -7.05 -21.68 14.54
C VAL A 413 -8.00 -21.46 15.73
N ALA A 414 -8.66 -20.31 15.81
CA ALA A 414 -9.62 -20.01 16.88
C ALA A 414 -10.85 -20.94 16.87
N VAL A 415 -11.42 -21.22 15.66
CA VAL A 415 -12.58 -22.13 15.49
C VAL A 415 -12.19 -23.60 15.39
N ARG A 416 -10.93 -23.96 15.65
CA ARG A 416 -10.41 -25.32 15.60
C ARG A 416 -10.53 -26.01 14.22
N GLY A 417 -10.50 -25.22 13.16
CA GLY A 417 -10.45 -25.73 11.79
C GLY A 417 -11.73 -26.44 11.30
N SER A 418 -12.90 -26.04 11.81
CA SER A 418 -14.15 -26.72 11.48
C SER A 418 -14.60 -26.50 10.03
N SER A 419 -14.48 -25.27 9.51
CA SER A 419 -14.79 -24.91 8.12
C SER A 419 -14.32 -23.49 7.78
N LEU A 420 -14.11 -23.20 6.49
CA LEU A 420 -13.81 -21.85 6.03
C LEU A 420 -14.93 -20.88 6.38
N HIS A 421 -16.19 -21.30 6.20
CA HIS A 421 -17.35 -20.49 6.59
C HIS A 421 -17.35 -20.16 8.09
N GLY A 422 -17.04 -21.13 8.95
CA GLY A 422 -16.92 -20.91 10.38
C GLY A 422 -15.81 -19.90 10.72
N ALA A 423 -14.68 -19.97 10.02
CA ALA A 423 -13.60 -19.02 10.20
C ALA A 423 -13.98 -17.60 9.73
N LEU A 424 -14.64 -17.45 8.59
CA LEU A 424 -15.12 -16.16 8.07
C LEU A 424 -16.19 -15.52 8.96
N ALA A 425 -17.11 -16.32 9.50
CA ALA A 425 -18.16 -15.87 10.41
C ALA A 425 -17.68 -15.61 11.84
N HIS A 426 -16.45 -16.05 12.17
CA HIS A 426 -15.88 -15.87 13.51
C HIS A 426 -15.77 -14.38 13.87
N ARG A 427 -16.06 -14.06 15.14
CA ARG A 427 -15.82 -12.74 15.73
C ARG A 427 -14.61 -12.81 16.65
N PRO A 428 -13.51 -12.17 16.31
CA PRO A 428 -12.31 -12.23 17.14
C PRO A 428 -12.57 -11.65 18.53
N VAL A 429 -11.95 -12.26 19.53
CA VAL A 429 -12.00 -11.76 20.91
C VAL A 429 -10.79 -10.86 21.14
N ASP A 430 -11.02 -9.63 21.59
CA ASP A 430 -9.94 -8.73 21.99
C ASP A 430 -9.22 -9.30 23.23
N PRO A 431 -7.92 -9.64 23.13
CA PRO A 431 -7.19 -10.25 24.23
C PRO A 431 -7.06 -9.34 25.47
N LYS A 432 -7.24 -8.03 25.32
CA LYS A 432 -7.13 -7.06 26.42
C LYS A 432 -8.44 -6.92 27.18
N THR A 433 -9.56 -6.89 26.46
CA THR A 433 -10.89 -6.66 27.06
C THR A 433 -11.67 -7.95 27.26
N GLY A 434 -11.31 -9.04 26.59
CA GLY A 434 -12.05 -10.30 26.58
C GLY A 434 -13.40 -10.22 25.83
N LEU A 435 -13.69 -9.09 25.16
CA LEU A 435 -14.94 -8.88 24.43
C LEU A 435 -14.81 -9.35 22.98
N GLU A 436 -15.89 -9.94 22.47
CA GLU A 436 -15.98 -10.26 21.05
C GLU A 436 -16.04 -8.99 20.20
N SER A 437 -15.35 -9.00 19.08
CA SER A 437 -15.42 -7.94 18.07
C SER A 437 -16.87 -7.78 17.55
N PRO A 438 -17.38 -6.56 17.37
CA PRO A 438 -18.68 -6.35 16.73
C PRO A 438 -18.70 -6.81 15.27
N VAL A 439 -17.52 -6.93 14.63
CA VAL A 439 -17.36 -7.29 13.22
C VAL A 439 -16.76 -8.70 13.06
N THR A 440 -17.20 -9.41 12.03
CA THR A 440 -16.68 -10.73 11.66
C THR A 440 -15.31 -10.65 11.01
N VAL A 441 -14.60 -11.77 10.94
CA VAL A 441 -13.32 -11.87 10.21
C VAL A 441 -13.50 -11.52 8.73
N GLU A 442 -14.60 -11.94 8.11
CA GLU A 442 -14.90 -11.56 6.72
C GLU A 442 -14.99 -10.05 6.52
N GLU A 443 -15.65 -9.35 7.45
CA GLU A 443 -15.73 -7.88 7.42
C GLU A 443 -14.36 -7.22 7.67
N GLN A 444 -13.54 -7.80 8.54
CA GLN A 444 -12.17 -7.32 8.75
C GLN A 444 -11.27 -7.55 7.53
N MET A 445 -11.39 -8.72 6.89
CA MET A 445 -10.69 -9.01 5.63
C MET A 445 -11.11 -8.06 4.52
N LEU A 446 -12.41 -7.78 4.43
CA LEU A 446 -12.93 -6.80 3.47
C LEU A 446 -12.36 -5.41 3.73
N ALA A 447 -12.30 -4.97 5.00
CA ALA A 447 -11.65 -3.72 5.38
C ALA A 447 -10.18 -3.66 4.96
N THR A 448 -9.47 -4.76 5.20
CA THR A 448 -8.04 -4.86 4.86
C THR A 448 -7.84 -4.81 3.34
N ALA A 449 -8.67 -5.52 2.57
CA ALA A 449 -8.59 -5.55 1.11
C ALA A 449 -9.01 -4.21 0.47
N LEU A 450 -9.95 -3.49 1.08
CA LEU A 450 -10.39 -2.17 0.63
C LEU A 450 -9.47 -1.03 1.10
N GLY A 451 -8.62 -1.27 2.09
CA GLY A 451 -7.81 -0.22 2.70
C GLY A 451 -8.60 0.79 3.52
N ALA A 452 -9.84 0.47 3.88
CA ALA A 452 -10.73 1.36 4.59
C ALA A 452 -11.58 0.60 5.60
N ASP A 453 -11.93 1.25 6.71
CA ASP A 453 -12.92 0.72 7.64
C ASP A 453 -14.28 0.57 6.91
N PRO A 454 -14.81 -0.67 6.78
CA PRO A 454 -16.07 -0.90 6.07
C PRO A 454 -17.26 -0.13 6.65
N ASN A 455 -17.19 0.25 7.92
CA ASN A 455 -18.23 1.06 8.56
C ASN A 455 -18.13 2.55 8.19
N ARG A 456 -16.99 2.98 7.64
CA ARG A 456 -16.76 4.35 7.16
C ARG A 456 -16.92 4.48 5.65
N LEU A 457 -17.00 3.37 4.93
CA LEU A 457 -17.33 3.40 3.51
C LEU A 457 -18.77 3.89 3.34
N ASP A 458 -18.95 4.79 2.38
CA ASP A 458 -20.28 5.15 1.90
C ASP A 458 -21.04 3.88 1.51
N GLN A 459 -22.26 3.74 2.05
CA GLN A 459 -23.08 2.56 1.78
C GLN A 459 -23.35 2.37 0.30
N ARG A 460 -23.51 3.45 -0.46
CA ARG A 460 -23.72 3.41 -1.93
C ARG A 460 -22.53 2.80 -2.63
N LEU A 461 -21.31 3.25 -2.31
CA LEU A 461 -20.09 2.72 -2.88
C LEU A 461 -19.92 1.23 -2.55
N ARG A 462 -20.19 0.83 -1.29
CA ARG A 462 -20.11 -0.57 -0.87
C ARG A 462 -21.10 -1.47 -1.62
N GLU A 463 -22.32 -1.00 -1.83
CA GLU A 463 -23.34 -1.74 -2.60
C GLU A 463 -23.00 -1.79 -4.09
N ALA A 464 -22.48 -0.71 -4.67
CA ALA A 464 -22.00 -0.68 -6.05
C ALA A 464 -20.82 -1.64 -6.24
N LEU A 465 -19.77 -1.59 -5.37
CA LEU A 465 -18.65 -2.53 -5.41
C LEU A 465 -19.12 -3.98 -5.31
N THR A 466 -20.10 -4.27 -4.42
CA THR A 466 -20.66 -5.62 -4.26
C THR A 466 -21.33 -6.11 -5.55
N THR A 467 -22.07 -5.25 -6.22
CA THR A 467 -22.78 -5.61 -7.48
C THR A 467 -21.78 -5.74 -8.64
N CYS A 468 -20.86 -4.76 -8.76
CA CYS A 468 -19.88 -4.73 -9.84
C CYS A 468 -18.81 -5.83 -9.73
N ALA A 469 -18.59 -6.39 -8.54
CA ALA A 469 -17.70 -7.54 -8.37
C ALA A 469 -18.13 -8.79 -9.14
N ALA A 470 -19.42 -8.87 -9.56
CA ALA A 470 -19.90 -9.94 -10.42
C ALA A 470 -19.28 -9.89 -11.83
N ALA A 471 -18.99 -8.70 -12.36
CA ALA A 471 -18.40 -8.54 -13.69
C ALA A 471 -16.99 -9.12 -13.78
N ARG A 472 -16.61 -9.63 -14.96
CA ARG A 472 -15.28 -10.20 -15.20
C ARG A 472 -14.26 -9.17 -15.63
N ASP A 473 -14.70 -8.04 -16.13
CA ASP A 473 -13.89 -6.95 -16.67
C ASP A 473 -14.42 -5.57 -16.23
N PRO A 474 -13.60 -4.52 -16.32
CA PRO A 474 -14.01 -3.17 -15.93
C PRO A 474 -15.20 -2.63 -16.73
N ASP A 475 -15.28 -2.90 -18.03
CA ASP A 475 -16.33 -2.36 -18.90
C ASP A 475 -17.70 -2.88 -18.52
N ALA A 476 -17.81 -4.19 -18.29
CA ALA A 476 -19.02 -4.83 -17.78
C ALA A 476 -19.37 -4.34 -16.36
N GLY A 477 -18.35 -4.08 -15.52
CA GLY A 477 -18.53 -3.48 -14.20
C GLY A 477 -19.12 -2.08 -14.26
N LEU A 478 -18.59 -1.22 -15.12
CA LEU A 478 -19.12 0.13 -15.35
C LEU A 478 -20.52 0.09 -15.95
N TRP A 479 -20.78 -0.85 -16.87
CA TRP A 479 -22.12 -1.07 -17.40
C TRP A 479 -23.11 -1.45 -16.27
N LEU A 480 -22.74 -2.35 -15.35
CA LEU A 480 -23.56 -2.68 -14.19
C LEU A 480 -23.85 -1.46 -13.31
N ASN A 481 -22.86 -0.63 -13.05
CA ASN A 481 -23.02 0.61 -12.30
C ASN A 481 -24.06 1.56 -12.90
N ARG A 482 -24.18 1.55 -14.25
CA ARG A 482 -25.18 2.35 -15.01
C ARG A 482 -26.54 1.64 -15.16
N SER A 483 -26.61 0.34 -14.89
CA SER A 483 -27.79 -0.49 -15.23
C SER A 483 -29.01 -0.29 -14.31
N GLY A 484 -28.88 0.48 -13.23
CA GLY A 484 -29.94 0.70 -12.25
C GLY A 484 -30.17 -0.46 -11.26
N LEU A 485 -29.27 -1.48 -11.25
CA LEU A 485 -29.29 -2.56 -10.26
C LEU A 485 -28.73 -2.15 -8.91
N THR A 486 -28.02 -1.04 -8.87
CA THR A 486 -27.51 -0.37 -7.69
C THR A 486 -27.60 1.13 -7.88
N GLU A 487 -27.48 1.91 -6.79
CA GLU A 487 -27.29 3.36 -6.93
C GLU A 487 -25.97 3.63 -7.65
N GLN A 488 -26.03 4.44 -8.69
CA GLN A 488 -24.86 4.80 -9.49
C GLN A 488 -23.86 5.59 -8.64
N VAL A 489 -22.60 5.20 -8.70
CA VAL A 489 -21.47 5.90 -8.09
C VAL A 489 -20.54 6.42 -9.17
N ASP A 490 -19.66 7.34 -8.79
CA ASP A 490 -18.61 7.87 -9.64
C ASP A 490 -17.69 6.72 -10.15
N GLU A 491 -17.43 6.71 -11.46
CA GLU A 491 -16.70 5.63 -12.13
C GLU A 491 -15.23 5.58 -11.71
N ASP A 492 -14.59 6.74 -11.55
CA ASP A 492 -13.20 6.83 -11.11
C ASP A 492 -13.04 6.27 -9.69
N ARG A 493 -14.02 6.55 -8.83
CA ARG A 493 -14.06 5.95 -7.49
C ARG A 493 -14.23 4.44 -7.51
N LEU A 494 -15.01 3.91 -8.46
CA LEU A 494 -15.18 2.46 -8.60
C LEU A 494 -13.91 1.79 -9.10
N LEU A 495 -13.25 2.39 -10.11
CA LEU A 495 -12.02 1.89 -10.72
C LEU A 495 -10.79 2.04 -9.80
N ALA A 496 -10.87 2.86 -8.76
CA ALA A 496 -9.80 2.99 -7.77
C ALA A 496 -9.59 1.71 -6.93
N TYR A 497 -10.58 0.79 -6.94
CA TYR A 497 -10.47 -0.48 -6.23
C TYR A 497 -10.04 -1.62 -7.16
N PRO A 498 -9.14 -2.53 -6.70
CA PRO A 498 -8.64 -3.63 -7.52
C PRO A 498 -9.66 -4.78 -7.59
N LEU A 499 -10.83 -4.53 -8.19
CA LEU A 499 -11.84 -5.55 -8.44
C LEU A 499 -11.43 -6.47 -9.59
N TRP A 500 -10.81 -5.90 -10.61
CA TRP A 500 -10.37 -6.57 -11.82
C TRP A 500 -8.87 -6.45 -11.97
N ASP A 501 -8.22 -7.54 -12.37
CA ASP A 501 -6.80 -7.52 -12.66
C ASP A 501 -6.54 -6.73 -13.94
N ARG A 502 -5.59 -5.79 -13.89
CA ARG A 502 -5.24 -4.95 -15.05
C ARG A 502 -4.49 -5.73 -16.13
N ASP A 503 -3.83 -6.81 -15.77
CA ASP A 503 -2.96 -7.59 -16.66
C ASP A 503 -3.64 -8.86 -17.21
N GLY A 504 -4.95 -9.03 -16.98
CA GLY A 504 -5.69 -10.20 -17.48
C GLY A 504 -5.24 -11.54 -16.87
N ALA A 505 -4.42 -11.52 -15.81
CA ALA A 505 -4.07 -12.70 -15.08
C ALA A 505 -5.34 -13.25 -14.38
N GLU A 506 -5.62 -14.55 -14.53
CA GLU A 506 -6.84 -15.26 -14.12
C GLU A 506 -7.10 -15.25 -12.59
N GLY A 507 -6.44 -14.40 -11.84
CA GLY A 507 -6.54 -14.30 -10.39
C GLY A 507 -7.70 -13.45 -9.92
N THR A 508 -8.79 -14.08 -9.50
CA THR A 508 -9.84 -13.38 -8.76
C THR A 508 -9.24 -12.83 -7.47
N THR A 509 -9.17 -11.50 -7.35
CA THR A 509 -8.63 -10.86 -6.14
C THR A 509 -9.43 -11.26 -4.90
N VAL A 510 -8.79 -11.30 -3.73
CA VAL A 510 -9.49 -11.60 -2.46
C VAL A 510 -10.64 -10.62 -2.23
N LEU A 511 -10.48 -9.35 -2.63
CA LEU A 511 -11.52 -8.33 -2.56
C LEU A 511 -12.76 -8.76 -3.36
N ARG A 512 -12.58 -9.17 -4.60
CA ARG A 512 -13.68 -9.61 -5.46
C ARG A 512 -14.38 -10.86 -4.88
N ARG A 513 -13.64 -11.82 -4.34
CA ARG A 513 -14.22 -13.02 -3.70
C ARG A 513 -15.07 -12.69 -2.48
N LEU A 514 -14.59 -11.80 -1.60
CA LEU A 514 -15.33 -11.35 -0.43
C LEU A 514 -16.62 -10.60 -0.83
N LEU A 515 -16.55 -9.76 -1.86
CA LEU A 515 -17.72 -9.05 -2.38
C LEU A 515 -18.71 -9.99 -3.07
N LEU A 516 -18.23 -10.99 -3.83
CA LEU A 516 -19.09 -12.04 -4.41
C LEU A 516 -19.78 -12.87 -3.33
N SER A 517 -19.07 -13.25 -2.25
CA SER A 517 -19.66 -13.91 -1.09
C SER A 517 -20.79 -13.06 -0.46
N ARG A 518 -20.59 -11.74 -0.40
CA ARG A 518 -21.61 -10.80 0.06
C ARG A 518 -22.79 -10.71 -0.90
N LEU A 519 -22.56 -10.65 -2.22
CA LEU A 519 -23.59 -10.67 -3.24
C LEU A 519 -24.44 -11.95 -3.15
N ALA A 520 -23.80 -13.11 -2.96
CA ALA A 520 -24.48 -14.40 -2.85
C ALA A 520 -25.47 -14.46 -1.67
N ARG A 521 -25.22 -13.69 -0.60
CA ARG A 521 -26.11 -13.61 0.59
C ARG A 521 -27.29 -12.66 0.43
N ARG A 522 -27.38 -11.87 -0.64
CA ARG A 522 -28.58 -11.05 -0.89
C ARG A 522 -29.81 -11.92 -1.08
N ARG A 523 -30.95 -11.44 -0.61
CA ARG A 523 -32.23 -12.17 -0.75
C ARG A 523 -32.57 -12.34 -2.22
N THR A 524 -33.03 -13.53 -2.58
CA THR A 524 -33.56 -13.80 -3.92
C THR A 524 -34.78 -12.94 -4.16
N GLY A 525 -34.82 -12.22 -5.29
CA GLY A 525 -35.89 -11.31 -5.68
C GLY A 525 -35.63 -9.84 -5.33
N ASP A 526 -34.55 -9.51 -4.58
CA ASP A 526 -34.15 -8.12 -4.40
C ASP A 526 -33.57 -7.56 -5.73
N PRO A 527 -33.78 -6.27 -6.03
CA PRO A 527 -33.07 -5.62 -7.14
C PRO A 527 -31.56 -5.80 -6.94
N GLY A 528 -30.87 -6.39 -7.91
CA GLY A 528 -29.43 -6.67 -7.76
C GLY A 528 -29.11 -7.92 -6.94
N ASP A 529 -30.02 -8.87 -6.78
CA ASP A 529 -29.71 -10.19 -6.26
C ASP A 529 -28.77 -10.96 -7.21
N TRP A 530 -28.16 -12.03 -6.71
CA TRP A 530 -27.19 -12.86 -7.45
C TRP A 530 -27.68 -13.27 -8.83
N TYR A 531 -28.88 -13.85 -8.93
CA TYR A 531 -29.40 -14.35 -10.20
C TYR A 531 -29.76 -13.24 -11.18
N THR A 532 -30.28 -12.13 -10.67
CA THR A 532 -30.62 -10.97 -11.48
C THR A 532 -29.38 -10.30 -12.06
N VAL A 533 -28.33 -10.12 -11.25
CA VAL A 533 -27.05 -9.54 -11.70
C VAL A 533 -26.43 -10.42 -12.78
N HIS A 534 -26.29 -11.72 -12.52
CA HIS A 534 -25.64 -12.62 -13.47
C HIS A 534 -26.45 -12.82 -14.76
N ARG A 535 -27.79 -12.85 -14.72
CA ARG A 535 -28.62 -12.86 -15.93
C ARG A 535 -28.43 -11.61 -16.76
N ARG A 536 -28.43 -10.44 -16.14
CA ARG A 536 -28.20 -9.17 -16.82
C ARG A 536 -26.83 -9.10 -17.47
N LEU A 537 -25.79 -9.59 -16.81
CA LEU A 537 -24.45 -9.67 -17.41
C LEU A 537 -24.42 -10.63 -18.60
N ALA A 538 -25.05 -11.81 -18.50
CA ALA A 538 -25.15 -12.73 -19.63
C ALA A 538 -25.85 -12.10 -20.83
N ASP A 539 -26.95 -11.37 -20.58
CA ASP A 539 -27.69 -10.66 -21.63
C ASP A 539 -26.87 -9.51 -22.22
N HIS A 540 -26.07 -8.82 -21.41
CA HIS A 540 -25.16 -7.76 -21.86
C HIS A 540 -24.11 -8.30 -22.83
N TYR A 541 -23.43 -9.40 -22.50
CA TYR A 541 -22.45 -10.01 -23.39
C TYR A 541 -23.09 -10.62 -24.65
N GLN A 542 -24.36 -11.06 -24.59
CA GLN A 542 -25.06 -11.57 -25.74
C GLN A 542 -25.51 -10.45 -26.71
N SER A 543 -25.89 -9.27 -26.20
CA SER A 543 -26.51 -8.18 -26.97
C SER A 543 -25.54 -7.09 -27.44
N GLY A 544 -24.29 -7.10 -26.99
CA GLY A 544 -23.32 -6.03 -27.24
C GLY A 544 -22.83 -5.98 -28.69
N GLU A 545 -22.41 -4.80 -29.14
CA GLU A 545 -21.61 -4.62 -30.36
C GLU A 545 -20.32 -5.44 -30.37
N ALA A 546 -19.93 -5.95 -29.19
CA ALA A 546 -18.88 -6.91 -28.92
C ALA A 546 -19.32 -8.37 -29.04
N ALA A 547 -20.38 -8.71 -29.77
CA ALA A 547 -20.75 -10.11 -30.10
C ALA A 547 -19.65 -10.76 -30.97
N SER A 548 -18.42 -10.69 -30.52
CA SER A 548 -17.23 -11.39 -31.00
C SER A 548 -17.15 -12.76 -30.29
N ARG A 549 -16.35 -13.65 -30.81
CA ARG A 549 -16.04 -14.94 -30.18
C ARG A 549 -15.55 -14.77 -28.74
N ASP A 550 -14.86 -13.69 -28.45
CA ASP A 550 -14.30 -13.38 -27.13
C ASP A 550 -15.38 -13.06 -26.07
N SER A 551 -16.61 -12.70 -26.47
CA SER A 551 -17.72 -12.45 -25.56
C SER A 551 -18.52 -13.70 -25.18
N ALA A 552 -18.32 -14.83 -25.87
CA ALA A 552 -19.08 -16.06 -25.62
C ALA A 552 -18.71 -16.72 -24.29
N GLU A 553 -17.44 -16.73 -23.92
CA GLU A 553 -16.99 -17.29 -22.63
C GLU A 553 -17.58 -16.52 -21.44
N PRO A 554 -17.49 -15.17 -21.34
CA PRO A 554 -18.13 -14.40 -20.28
C PRO A 554 -19.67 -14.58 -20.24
N GLU A 555 -20.35 -14.62 -21.38
CA GLU A 555 -21.78 -14.92 -21.42
C GLU A 555 -22.10 -16.24 -20.72
N ILE A 556 -21.45 -17.33 -21.17
CA ILE A 556 -21.70 -18.68 -20.66
C ILE A 556 -21.32 -18.79 -19.17
N TYR A 557 -20.21 -18.14 -18.74
CA TYR A 557 -19.84 -18.03 -17.35
C TYR A 557 -20.98 -17.44 -16.49
N HIS A 558 -21.57 -16.33 -16.93
CA HIS A 558 -22.65 -15.69 -16.18
C HIS A 558 -23.96 -16.50 -16.24
N ARG A 559 -24.21 -17.22 -17.32
CA ARG A 559 -25.33 -18.19 -17.36
C ARG A 559 -25.12 -19.32 -16.35
N LEU A 560 -23.89 -19.79 -16.19
CA LEU A 560 -23.57 -20.78 -15.18
C LEU A 560 -23.74 -20.26 -13.76
N CYS A 561 -23.31 -19.02 -13.47
CA CYS A 561 -23.59 -18.34 -12.20
C CYS A 561 -25.10 -18.18 -11.95
N ALA A 562 -25.88 -17.96 -13.00
CA ALA A 562 -27.35 -17.86 -12.94
C ALA A 562 -28.05 -19.22 -12.91
N ASP A 563 -27.31 -20.32 -12.70
CA ASP A 563 -27.80 -21.69 -12.57
C ASP A 563 -28.48 -22.28 -13.81
N GLN A 564 -28.11 -21.79 -15.02
CA GLN A 564 -28.64 -22.26 -16.29
C GLN A 564 -27.81 -23.44 -16.84
N LEU A 565 -27.57 -24.46 -16.02
CA LEU A 565 -26.66 -25.60 -16.29
C LEU A 565 -26.95 -26.30 -17.63
N THR A 566 -28.21 -26.63 -17.93
CA THR A 566 -28.61 -27.30 -19.18
C THR A 566 -28.24 -26.48 -20.41
N ARG A 567 -28.49 -25.14 -20.36
CA ARG A 567 -28.16 -24.24 -21.47
C ARG A 567 -26.66 -24.15 -21.69
N VAL A 568 -25.88 -24.08 -20.60
CA VAL A 568 -24.41 -24.08 -20.65
C VAL A 568 -23.88 -25.40 -21.25
N ALA A 569 -24.45 -26.54 -20.85
CA ALA A 569 -24.03 -27.84 -21.39
C ALA A 569 -24.29 -27.93 -22.90
N TRP A 570 -25.43 -27.44 -23.39
CA TRP A 570 -25.71 -27.40 -24.84
C TRP A 570 -24.75 -26.51 -25.61
N HIS A 571 -24.34 -25.36 -25.06
CA HIS A 571 -23.31 -24.53 -25.69
C HIS A 571 -21.97 -25.25 -25.77
N LEU A 572 -21.55 -25.90 -24.70
CA LEU A 572 -20.28 -26.66 -24.66
C LEU A 572 -20.32 -27.87 -25.60
N GLU A 573 -21.46 -28.55 -25.71
CA GLU A 573 -21.67 -29.63 -26.69
C GLU A 573 -21.55 -29.09 -28.13
N GLY A 574 -22.21 -27.96 -28.43
CA GLY A 574 -22.13 -27.32 -29.75
C GLY A 574 -20.71 -26.87 -30.10
N TRP A 575 -19.94 -26.41 -29.14
CA TRP A 575 -18.54 -26.04 -29.34
C TRP A 575 -17.63 -27.26 -29.54
N LEU A 576 -17.88 -28.36 -28.88
CA LEU A 576 -17.08 -29.59 -29.03
C LEU A 576 -17.13 -30.14 -30.46
N GLY A 577 -18.26 -29.93 -31.18
CA GLY A 577 -18.45 -30.33 -32.57
C GLY A 577 -18.15 -29.26 -33.60
N ALA A 578 -17.82 -28.04 -33.20
CA ALA A 578 -17.63 -26.91 -34.09
C ALA A 578 -16.31 -27.02 -34.86
N PRO A 579 -16.30 -26.83 -36.20
CA PRO A 579 -15.12 -27.01 -37.03
C PRO A 579 -14.04 -25.94 -36.79
N ASP A 580 -14.37 -24.87 -36.15
CA ASP A 580 -13.55 -23.70 -35.87
C ASP A 580 -13.06 -23.62 -34.39
N ILE A 581 -13.45 -24.59 -33.57
CA ILE A 581 -12.98 -24.75 -32.18
C ILE A 581 -12.19 -26.05 -32.07
N ASP A 582 -10.89 -25.95 -31.86
CA ASP A 582 -10.10 -27.14 -31.59
C ASP A 582 -10.27 -27.61 -30.13
N SER A 583 -9.75 -28.77 -29.82
CA SER A 583 -9.91 -29.35 -28.48
C SER A 583 -9.11 -28.62 -27.40
N GLU A 584 -8.06 -27.90 -27.75
CA GLU A 584 -7.31 -27.07 -26.80
C GLU A 584 -8.13 -25.83 -26.41
N GLU A 585 -8.71 -25.18 -27.39
CA GLU A 585 -9.64 -24.07 -27.21
C GLU A 585 -10.89 -24.51 -26.42
N TRP A 586 -11.47 -25.65 -26.75
CA TRP A 586 -12.60 -26.18 -26.01
C TRP A 586 -12.29 -26.43 -24.52
N ILE A 587 -11.12 -27.03 -24.23
CA ILE A 587 -10.67 -27.22 -22.85
C ILE A 587 -10.46 -25.89 -22.14
N ARG A 588 -9.87 -24.92 -22.80
CA ARG A 588 -9.69 -23.56 -22.25
C ARG A 588 -11.03 -22.91 -21.89
N LEU A 589 -12.00 -22.97 -22.81
CA LEU A 589 -13.35 -22.47 -22.59
C LEU A 589 -14.06 -23.20 -21.44
N LEU A 590 -13.96 -24.54 -21.39
CA LEU A 590 -14.54 -25.35 -20.33
C LEU A 590 -14.02 -24.89 -18.94
N TYR A 591 -12.70 -24.75 -18.79
CA TYR A 591 -12.12 -24.33 -17.51
C TYR A 591 -12.43 -22.86 -17.19
N GLY A 592 -12.43 -21.97 -18.17
CA GLY A 592 -12.82 -20.56 -18.01
C GLY A 592 -14.26 -20.41 -17.52
N VAL A 593 -15.19 -21.17 -18.10
CA VAL A 593 -16.60 -21.16 -17.69
C VAL A 593 -16.79 -21.78 -16.31
N THR A 594 -16.11 -22.90 -16.01
CA THR A 594 -16.30 -23.63 -14.73
C THR A 594 -15.62 -22.92 -13.54
N GLY A 595 -14.86 -21.84 -13.77
CA GLY A 595 -14.42 -20.92 -12.72
C GLY A 595 -15.58 -20.11 -12.09
N ALA A 596 -16.81 -20.25 -12.60
CA ALA A 596 -18.02 -19.62 -12.06
C ALA A 596 -18.33 -20.11 -10.63
N PRO A 597 -18.36 -19.22 -9.62
CA PRO A 597 -18.55 -19.61 -8.23
C PRO A 597 -19.97 -20.13 -7.97
N LEU A 598 -20.09 -20.98 -6.95
CA LEU A 598 -21.37 -21.41 -6.43
C LEU A 598 -21.98 -20.30 -5.54
N ARG A 599 -23.28 -20.02 -5.71
CA ARG A 599 -24.00 -19.12 -4.82
C ARG A 599 -24.12 -19.67 -3.42
N GLU A 600 -24.57 -20.94 -3.32
CA GLU A 600 -24.84 -21.60 -2.07
C GLU A 600 -23.81 -22.70 -1.82
N ARG A 601 -23.28 -22.75 -0.63
CA ARG A 601 -22.37 -23.81 -0.23
C ARG A 601 -23.15 -25.11 -0.02
N PRO A 602 -22.66 -26.24 -0.54
CA PRO A 602 -23.33 -27.50 -0.34
C PRO A 602 -23.36 -27.89 1.14
N ALA A 603 -24.55 -28.15 1.65
CA ALA A 603 -24.74 -28.66 3.00
C ALA A 603 -24.51 -30.19 3.09
N LEU A 604 -24.49 -30.88 1.95
CA LEU A 604 -24.27 -32.30 1.81
C LEU A 604 -22.79 -32.63 1.50
N PRO A 605 -22.34 -33.86 1.65
CA PRO A 605 -21.08 -34.35 1.09
C PRO A 605 -20.96 -33.95 -0.39
N LEU A 606 -19.76 -33.59 -0.84
CA LEU A 606 -19.55 -33.04 -2.19
C LEU A 606 -20.04 -33.97 -3.32
N LEU A 607 -19.87 -35.27 -3.14
CA LEU A 607 -20.34 -36.25 -4.14
C LEU A 607 -21.88 -36.33 -4.20
N ASP A 608 -22.56 -36.25 -3.07
CA ASP A 608 -24.02 -36.23 -3.01
C ASP A 608 -24.56 -34.93 -3.59
N THR A 609 -23.89 -33.78 -3.33
CA THR A 609 -24.20 -32.51 -3.94
C THR A 609 -24.05 -32.57 -5.47
N TRP A 610 -22.91 -33.12 -5.95
CA TRP A 610 -22.67 -33.30 -7.37
C TRP A 610 -23.78 -34.18 -8.01
N THR A 611 -24.11 -35.32 -7.38
CA THR A 611 -25.15 -36.22 -7.87
C THR A 611 -26.49 -35.50 -8.00
N ARG A 612 -26.92 -34.79 -6.98
CA ARG A 612 -28.18 -34.05 -6.99
C ARG A 612 -28.18 -32.98 -8.07
N MET A 613 -27.13 -32.13 -8.14
CA MET A 613 -27.09 -31.00 -9.04
C MET A 613 -27.20 -31.38 -10.53
N TRP A 614 -26.48 -32.42 -10.98
CA TRP A 614 -26.60 -32.79 -12.39
C TRP A 614 -27.90 -33.55 -12.68
N GLN A 615 -28.41 -34.38 -11.76
CA GLN A 615 -29.65 -35.14 -11.94
C GLN A 615 -30.87 -34.25 -12.07
N GLU A 616 -30.94 -33.11 -11.36
CA GLU A 616 -32.03 -32.14 -11.48
C GLU A 616 -32.15 -31.52 -12.89
N HIS A 617 -31.11 -31.63 -13.72
CA HIS A 617 -31.04 -31.04 -15.05
C HIS A 617 -31.14 -32.06 -16.19
N VAL A 618 -31.16 -33.36 -15.90
CA VAL A 618 -31.32 -34.41 -16.92
C VAL A 618 -32.80 -34.70 -17.13
N THR A 619 -33.18 -34.74 -18.40
CA THR A 619 -34.53 -35.10 -18.85
C THR A 619 -34.45 -36.24 -19.85
N GLU A 620 -35.59 -36.87 -20.20
CA GLU A 620 -35.67 -37.92 -21.24
C GLU A 620 -35.16 -37.48 -22.61
N LYS A 621 -35.07 -36.15 -22.84
CA LYS A 621 -34.60 -35.56 -24.09
C LYS A 621 -33.11 -35.16 -24.08
N THR A 622 -32.42 -35.36 -22.96
CA THR A 622 -31.01 -35.00 -22.83
C THR A 622 -30.17 -36.03 -23.60
N SER A 623 -29.32 -35.54 -24.53
CA SER A 623 -28.37 -36.41 -25.23
C SER A 623 -27.34 -37.01 -24.23
N GLN A 624 -26.73 -38.13 -24.63
CA GLN A 624 -25.70 -38.74 -23.81
C GLN A 624 -24.45 -37.83 -23.64
N GLU A 625 -24.12 -37.04 -24.70
CA GLU A 625 -23.07 -36.06 -24.69
C GLU A 625 -23.39 -34.92 -23.72
N THR A 626 -24.60 -34.35 -23.81
CA THR A 626 -25.04 -33.30 -22.85
C THR A 626 -25.00 -33.81 -21.41
N GLU A 627 -25.44 -35.03 -21.16
CA GLU A 627 -25.39 -35.64 -19.81
C GLU A 627 -23.95 -35.76 -19.31
N THR A 628 -23.01 -36.23 -20.16
CA THR A 628 -21.60 -36.33 -19.81
C THR A 628 -21.00 -34.96 -19.52
N ILE A 629 -21.33 -33.91 -20.33
CA ILE A 629 -20.90 -32.54 -20.13
C ILE A 629 -21.50 -31.96 -18.83
N LEU A 630 -22.79 -32.23 -18.52
CA LEU A 630 -23.42 -31.81 -17.26
C LEU A 630 -22.70 -32.36 -16.04
N LYS A 631 -22.37 -33.66 -16.05
CA LYS A 631 -21.60 -34.32 -14.98
C LYS A 631 -20.24 -33.68 -14.80
N LEU A 632 -19.52 -33.44 -15.90
CA LEU A 632 -18.22 -32.80 -15.91
C LEU A 632 -18.30 -31.35 -15.40
N LEU A 633 -19.27 -30.58 -15.89
CA LEU A 633 -19.48 -29.18 -15.58
C LEU A 633 -19.73 -28.96 -14.08
N VAL A 634 -20.62 -29.76 -13.49
CA VAL A 634 -20.91 -29.69 -12.06
C VAL A 634 -19.69 -30.11 -11.23
N ALA A 635 -18.98 -31.18 -11.63
CA ALA A 635 -17.79 -31.62 -10.92
C ALA A 635 -16.68 -30.57 -10.96
N LEU A 636 -16.40 -29.96 -12.11
CA LEU A 636 -15.40 -28.91 -12.25
C LEU A 636 -15.80 -27.64 -11.50
N ARG A 637 -17.08 -27.24 -11.54
CA ARG A 637 -17.57 -26.08 -10.78
C ARG A 637 -17.36 -26.25 -9.27
N ILE A 638 -17.60 -27.44 -8.73
CA ILE A 638 -17.35 -27.74 -7.32
C ILE A 638 -15.84 -27.74 -7.02
N LEU A 639 -15.02 -28.33 -7.91
CA LEU A 639 -13.57 -28.40 -7.73
C LEU A 639 -12.87 -27.04 -7.87
N ASN A 640 -13.42 -26.15 -8.68
CA ASN A 640 -12.89 -24.80 -8.89
C ASN A 640 -13.38 -23.80 -7.84
N ASP A 641 -14.35 -24.18 -7.00
CA ASP A 641 -14.79 -23.30 -5.91
C ASP A 641 -13.72 -23.30 -4.81
N PRO A 642 -13.07 -22.14 -4.57
CA PRO A 642 -11.98 -22.02 -3.60
C PRO A 642 -12.46 -22.23 -2.15
N ASP A 643 -13.77 -22.17 -1.91
CA ASP A 643 -14.38 -22.37 -0.59
C ASP A 643 -14.55 -23.84 -0.23
N LEU A 644 -14.35 -24.75 -1.18
CA LEU A 644 -14.57 -26.15 -1.00
C LEU A 644 -13.24 -26.95 -0.97
N SER A 645 -13.21 -27.97 -0.14
CA SER A 645 -12.06 -28.88 -0.09
C SER A 645 -11.96 -29.71 -1.37
N ARG A 646 -10.75 -29.96 -1.85
CA ARG A 646 -10.50 -30.78 -3.04
C ARG A 646 -10.92 -32.23 -2.79
N SER A 647 -11.65 -32.80 -3.74
CA SER A 647 -12.19 -34.15 -3.65
C SER A 647 -11.60 -35.07 -4.72
N GLY A 648 -10.90 -36.16 -4.30
CA GLY A 648 -10.40 -37.19 -5.21
C GLY A 648 -11.51 -37.89 -5.99
N ALA A 649 -12.68 -38.04 -5.38
CA ALA A 649 -13.85 -38.66 -6.03
C ALA A 649 -14.37 -37.78 -7.20
N LEU A 650 -14.44 -36.47 -7.03
CA LEU A 650 -14.84 -35.57 -8.10
C LEU A 650 -13.79 -35.47 -9.22
N HIS A 651 -12.51 -35.53 -8.90
CA HIS A 651 -11.46 -35.67 -9.91
C HIS A 651 -11.60 -37.00 -10.70
N SER A 652 -12.00 -38.09 -10.07
CA SER A 652 -12.30 -39.35 -10.78
C SER A 652 -13.49 -39.21 -11.72
N VAL A 653 -14.52 -38.47 -11.30
CA VAL A 653 -15.67 -38.14 -12.18
C VAL A 653 -15.21 -37.33 -13.41
N CYS A 654 -14.39 -36.29 -13.21
CA CYS A 654 -13.86 -35.51 -14.34
C CYS A 654 -13.01 -36.36 -15.28
N HIS A 655 -12.17 -37.23 -14.75
CA HIS A 655 -11.39 -38.17 -15.55
C HIS A 655 -12.28 -39.07 -16.42
N MET A 656 -13.31 -39.69 -15.84
CA MET A 656 -14.22 -40.57 -16.59
C MET A 656 -15.00 -39.78 -17.67
N ALA A 657 -15.53 -38.61 -17.34
CA ALA A 657 -16.30 -37.82 -18.27
C ALA A 657 -15.43 -37.29 -19.44
N LEU A 658 -14.24 -36.78 -19.17
CA LEU A 658 -13.31 -36.35 -20.21
C LEU A 658 -12.82 -37.52 -21.08
N SER A 659 -12.59 -38.70 -20.51
CA SER A 659 -12.19 -39.89 -21.27
C SER A 659 -13.32 -40.38 -22.20
N ASP A 660 -14.58 -40.32 -21.76
CA ASP A 660 -15.75 -40.64 -22.58
C ASP A 660 -15.90 -39.65 -23.75
N LEU A 661 -15.79 -38.34 -23.48
CA LEU A 661 -15.83 -37.30 -24.51
C LEU A 661 -14.68 -37.46 -25.51
N ALA A 662 -13.46 -37.71 -25.07
CA ALA A 662 -12.31 -37.95 -25.94
C ALA A 662 -12.51 -39.15 -26.88
N GLY A 663 -13.14 -40.24 -26.38
CA GLY A 663 -13.47 -41.44 -27.20
C GLY A 663 -14.49 -41.16 -28.30
N ARG A 664 -15.30 -40.08 -28.18
CA ARG A 664 -16.33 -39.70 -29.15
C ARG A 664 -15.91 -38.60 -30.11
N THR A 665 -14.79 -37.89 -29.82
CA THR A 665 -14.30 -36.78 -30.60
C THR A 665 -13.23 -37.25 -31.58
N PRO A 666 -13.51 -37.33 -32.91
CA PRO A 666 -12.54 -37.90 -33.89
C PRO A 666 -11.29 -37.05 -34.07
N GLN A 667 -11.39 -35.76 -33.90
CA GLN A 667 -10.28 -34.84 -34.06
C GLN A 667 -9.97 -34.17 -32.71
N GLY A 668 -8.69 -34.21 -32.30
CA GLY A 668 -8.24 -33.49 -31.08
C GLY A 668 -8.40 -34.28 -29.77
N ALA A 669 -8.76 -35.55 -29.79
CA ALA A 669 -8.91 -36.41 -28.59
C ALA A 669 -7.69 -36.36 -27.64
N ALA A 670 -6.49 -36.12 -28.18
CA ALA A 670 -5.26 -36.12 -27.40
C ALA A 670 -5.24 -35.09 -26.25
N ARG A 671 -5.71 -33.85 -26.50
CA ARG A 671 -5.74 -32.80 -25.47
C ARG A 671 -6.80 -33.06 -24.42
N ILE A 672 -7.96 -33.60 -24.79
CA ILE A 672 -9.00 -33.98 -23.83
C ILE A 672 -8.49 -35.16 -22.96
N PHE A 673 -7.78 -36.12 -23.55
CA PHE A 673 -7.14 -37.23 -22.81
C PHE A 673 -6.04 -36.74 -21.87
N GLU A 674 -5.29 -35.71 -22.27
CA GLU A 674 -4.27 -35.08 -21.40
C GLU A 674 -4.91 -34.46 -20.16
N ALA A 675 -6.01 -33.71 -20.33
CA ALA A 675 -6.81 -33.18 -19.24
C ALA A 675 -7.41 -34.30 -18.36
N ALA A 676 -7.94 -35.34 -18.95
CA ALA A 676 -8.43 -36.52 -18.22
C ALA A 676 -7.32 -37.17 -17.37
N THR A 677 -6.13 -37.33 -17.95
CA THR A 677 -4.97 -37.91 -17.25
C THR A 677 -4.50 -37.00 -16.10
N TRP A 678 -4.57 -35.68 -16.25
CA TRP A 678 -4.27 -34.77 -15.17
C TRP A 678 -5.24 -34.96 -13.99
N HIS A 679 -6.55 -35.08 -14.27
CA HIS A 679 -7.55 -35.38 -13.23
C HIS A 679 -7.33 -36.71 -12.56
N LEU A 680 -6.89 -37.74 -13.28
CA LEU A 680 -6.55 -39.06 -12.68
C LEU A 680 -5.40 -38.91 -11.67
N ARG A 681 -4.39 -38.13 -12.00
CA ARG A 681 -3.28 -37.87 -11.07
C ARG A 681 -3.76 -37.10 -9.82
N GLN A 682 -4.65 -36.13 -9.99
CA GLN A 682 -5.24 -35.42 -8.85
C GLN A 682 -6.14 -36.31 -8.00
N ALA A 683 -6.91 -37.23 -8.64
CA ALA A 683 -7.71 -38.22 -7.92
C ALA A 683 -6.84 -39.11 -7.01
N ALA A 684 -5.69 -39.57 -7.51
CA ALA A 684 -4.73 -40.34 -6.72
C ALA A 684 -4.13 -39.52 -5.56
N LYS A 685 -3.85 -38.25 -5.80
CA LYS A 685 -3.31 -37.30 -4.79
C LYS A 685 -4.28 -37.06 -3.64
N PHE A 686 -5.57 -36.87 -3.94
CA PHE A 686 -6.60 -36.51 -2.95
C PHE A 686 -7.47 -37.69 -2.52
N GLY A 687 -7.37 -38.87 -3.18
CA GLY A 687 -8.17 -40.05 -2.89
C GLY A 687 -7.65 -40.99 -1.78
N GLY A 688 -6.42 -40.81 -1.34
CA GLY A 688 -5.76 -41.68 -0.37
C GLY A 688 -6.08 -41.42 1.12
N ARG A 689 -7.08 -40.58 1.43
CA ARG A 689 -7.47 -40.19 2.79
C ARG A 689 -9.00 -40.09 2.91
N ALA A 690 -9.68 -41.26 2.76
CA ALA A 690 -11.06 -41.42 3.20
C ALA A 690 -11.08 -41.85 4.68
#